data_87f3e131cd822e2cdea29e83d2a50f64
#
_entry.id   87f3e131cd822e2cdea29e83d2a50f64
#
_cell.length_a   1.000
_cell.length_b   1.000
_cell.length_c   1.000
_cell.angle_alpha   90.00
_cell.angle_beta   90.00
_cell.angle_gamma   90.00
#
_symmetry.space_group_name_H-M   'P 1'
#
loop_
_entity.id
_entity.type
_entity.pdbx_description
1 polymer ?
#
loop_
_entity_poly.entity_id
_entity_poly.type
_entity_poly.pdbx_seq_one_letter_code
_entity_poly.pdbx_strand_id
1 'polypeptide(L)'
;MAAKKSTGGKSAGGKREFREEKLQVLSDREHLLAKLSLTFGEQEDDGETVSRQKQKAVMETVENAFDQVLKGYATRVRVEFNKDRSFTVQDNGIGLPVSEQTDEHGVVGSGVYYAIGRTKTSSNFSYEHPSVGTNGVGFSSVVLIAARVDAVTWKDGREFRLSFKDGQPGYFDAENGPDDAFTQVDPRVLHESADTRPKAERAGWEEGTRFTVWLNDSVFQSDNPYSDVDAAQRVKRTCALTPGMEATVTSYQELAHGAGEGANLGGTVDEKAGAWTATYKFEGDEGVQTLLEDAAPRKLATDPFHVSASSEVKVKKWNVPIAADLWFTWCDAPSEHVETFNNTVFTRQGGKHYVAFQKALTAAINKRLRSMKKGLSVKDPDVTYEDVAHGLVAVVSTRMPGATYSNQAKDQLDGAPSVSKALTKMMSGPLEEWAMGRDKNVPAVCERVLKAARARLSAQKKVDASLASAKIAKAALPAKLVEAEGAGTGATTFLMVCEGDSAVSGLKRARTLDCALLGVRGKGINALKASTEKVLANGEVKDLINAVGAGFGASFDLGAMRYPGGIVIATDADPDGSHIATLLYVIVDKLFPGLIDAGLLFQVKTPLAVVSVKNGDGQGGVVELPAFTLGEAHDMMRQLADAGLSYSTDYMKGLGESTSERLHQYAFSSEKCWQRVERRDVEETERVLDVIFGGDTEKRKEWIMGLDAGVEVSD
;
A
#
# COMPACT_ATOMS: atom_id res chain seq x y z
N MET A 1 13.80 70.51 -26.15
CA MET A 1 13.01 70.22 -27.36
C MET A 1 12.78 68.74 -27.39
N ALA A 2 11.64 68.10 -27.41
CA ALA A 2 10.25 68.53 -27.48
C ALA A 2 9.43 67.40 -26.80
N ALA A 3 8.43 67.83 -26.08
CA ALA A 3 7.41 66.95 -25.50
C ALA A 3 6.48 66.38 -26.59
N LYS A 4 5.99 65.17 -26.42
CA LYS A 4 4.71 64.77 -27.02
C LYS A 4 3.97 63.74 -26.09
N LYS A 5 2.99 64.33 -25.52
CA LYS A 5 1.60 63.97 -25.22
C LYS A 5 1.22 62.44 -25.24
N SER A 6 0.68 62.07 -24.11
CA SER A 6 -0.20 60.94 -23.85
C SER A 6 -1.49 61.00 -24.65
N THR A 7 -1.93 59.91 -25.16
CA THR A 7 -3.36 59.68 -25.43
C THR A 7 -3.75 58.36 -24.83
N GLY A 8 -4.79 58.41 -24.02
CA GLY A 8 -5.36 57.24 -23.34
C GLY A 8 -5.94 56.22 -24.33
N GLY A 9 -5.78 54.99 -24.02
CA GLY A 9 -6.31 53.83 -24.72
C GLY A 9 -6.98 52.89 -23.74
N LYS A 10 -8.23 52.68 -23.97
CA LYS A 10 -9.23 51.88 -23.26
C LYS A 10 -8.73 50.51 -22.82
N SER A 11 -9.11 50.10 -21.63
CA SER A 11 -9.04 48.75 -21.16
C SER A 11 -9.79 47.79 -22.11
N ALA A 12 -9.05 46.97 -22.82
CA ALA A 12 -9.60 45.85 -23.52
C ALA A 12 -9.52 44.64 -22.57
N GLY A 13 -10.67 44.02 -22.34
CA GLY A 13 -10.76 42.78 -21.60
C GLY A 13 -9.77 41.73 -22.12
N GLY A 14 -8.84 41.31 -21.31
CA GLY A 14 -7.86 40.34 -21.67
C GLY A 14 -8.55 38.96 -21.86
N LYS A 15 -8.81 38.59 -23.12
CA LYS A 15 -8.95 37.21 -23.47
C LYS A 15 -7.69 36.51 -22.98
N ARG A 16 -7.81 35.52 -22.09
CA ARG A 16 -6.75 34.56 -21.83
C ARG A 16 -6.37 33.96 -23.19
N GLU A 17 -5.25 34.36 -23.77
CA GLU A 17 -4.64 33.61 -24.85
C GLU A 17 -4.25 32.25 -24.25
N PHE A 18 -4.89 31.24 -24.72
CA PHE A 18 -4.44 29.86 -24.57
C PHE A 18 -3.06 29.84 -25.27
N ARG A 19 -1.97 29.91 -24.51
CA ARG A 19 -0.66 29.53 -25.03
C ARG A 19 -0.77 28.04 -25.29
N GLU A 20 -0.73 27.65 -26.57
CA GLU A 20 -0.49 26.26 -26.94
C GLU A 20 0.84 25.86 -26.29
N GLU A 21 0.77 25.12 -25.19
CA GLU A 21 1.93 24.43 -24.65
C GLU A 21 2.38 23.43 -25.70
N LYS A 22 3.64 23.53 -26.14
CA LYS A 22 4.21 22.53 -27.04
C LYS A 22 4.20 21.18 -26.35
N LEU A 23 3.36 20.29 -26.81
CA LEU A 23 3.36 18.90 -26.38
C LEU A 23 4.72 18.28 -26.72
N GLN A 24 5.42 17.76 -25.73
CA GLN A 24 6.67 17.03 -25.93
C GLN A 24 6.31 15.53 -26.12
N VAL A 25 6.61 15.00 -27.29
CA VAL A 25 6.48 13.55 -27.56
C VAL A 25 7.80 12.91 -27.17
N LEU A 26 7.79 12.08 -26.14
CA LEU A 26 8.95 11.32 -25.70
C LEU A 26 8.96 9.94 -26.34
N SER A 27 10.13 9.43 -26.68
CA SER A 27 10.31 7.99 -26.98
C SER A 27 10.05 7.15 -25.73
N ASP A 28 9.83 5.83 -25.91
CA ASP A 28 9.62 4.89 -24.79
C ASP A 28 10.77 4.98 -23.76
N ARG A 29 12.01 5.09 -24.24
CA ARG A 29 13.20 5.22 -23.38
C ARG A 29 13.21 6.56 -22.61
N GLU A 30 12.99 7.68 -23.31
CA GLU A 30 12.95 9.01 -22.66
C GLU A 30 11.82 9.09 -21.62
N HIS A 31 10.64 8.53 -21.94
CA HIS A 31 9.54 8.48 -20.99
C HIS A 31 9.89 7.64 -19.77
N LEU A 32 10.53 6.47 -19.97
CA LEU A 32 10.97 5.57 -18.91
C LEU A 32 12.01 6.27 -18.00
N LEU A 33 13.01 6.93 -18.58
CA LEU A 33 14.04 7.67 -17.84
C LEU A 33 13.45 8.85 -17.04
N ALA A 34 12.46 9.55 -17.61
CA ALA A 34 11.78 10.64 -16.92
C ALA A 34 10.86 10.18 -15.78
N LYS A 35 10.46 8.89 -15.77
CA LYS A 35 9.49 8.31 -14.83
C LYS A 35 9.91 6.92 -14.36
N LEU A 36 11.19 6.77 -13.97
CA LEU A 36 11.78 5.49 -13.60
C LEU A 36 11.04 4.82 -12.44
N SER A 37 10.61 5.60 -11.45
CA SER A 37 9.86 5.12 -10.29
C SER A 37 8.53 4.47 -10.63
N LEU A 38 7.86 4.87 -11.72
CA LEU A 38 6.62 4.23 -12.15
C LEU A 38 6.83 2.77 -12.57
N THR A 39 8.01 2.42 -13.09
CA THR A 39 8.32 1.07 -13.58
C THR A 39 9.09 0.25 -12.56
N PHE A 40 10.09 0.85 -11.91
CA PHE A 40 10.99 0.13 -11.01
C PHE A 40 10.76 0.43 -9.52
N GLY A 41 9.78 1.27 -9.18
CA GLY A 41 9.48 1.68 -7.81
C GLY A 41 10.27 2.93 -7.36
N GLU A 42 9.99 3.39 -6.17
CA GLU A 42 10.67 4.55 -5.56
C GLU A 42 12.14 4.22 -5.28
N GLN A 43 12.94 5.27 -5.15
CA GLN A 43 14.35 5.17 -4.73
C GLN A 43 14.45 4.64 -3.29
N GLU A 44 15.67 4.24 -2.94
CA GLU A 44 16.00 3.79 -1.58
C GLU A 44 15.88 4.94 -0.57
N ASP A 45 15.50 4.59 0.65
CA ASP A 45 15.59 5.48 1.80
C ASP A 45 17.05 5.56 2.32
N ASP A 46 17.38 6.65 3.02
CA ASP A 46 18.70 6.80 3.65
C ASP A 46 19.02 5.61 4.59
N GLY A 47 20.15 4.95 4.33
CA GLY A 47 20.62 3.81 5.12
C GLY A 47 20.32 2.43 4.53
N GLU A 48 19.64 2.32 3.40
CA GLU A 48 19.52 1.05 2.67
C GLU A 48 20.86 0.71 1.97
N THR A 49 21.15 -0.59 1.93
CA THR A 49 22.38 -1.13 1.31
C THR A 49 22.13 -1.80 -0.05
N VAL A 50 20.85 -1.95 -0.44
CA VAL A 50 20.41 -2.62 -1.66
C VAL A 50 19.52 -1.67 -2.46
N SER A 51 19.80 -1.55 -3.75
CA SER A 51 18.95 -0.79 -4.67
C SER A 51 17.67 -1.54 -5.01
N ARG A 52 16.53 -1.01 -4.57
CA ARG A 52 15.19 -1.57 -4.89
C ARG A 52 14.93 -1.58 -6.39
N GLN A 53 15.35 -0.53 -7.09
CA GLN A 53 15.13 -0.41 -8.53
C GLN A 53 15.98 -1.41 -9.32
N LYS A 54 17.27 -1.57 -8.97
CA LYS A 54 18.14 -2.60 -9.58
C LYS A 54 17.63 -4.00 -9.26
N GLN A 55 17.20 -4.25 -8.01
CA GLN A 55 16.58 -5.52 -7.61
C GLN A 55 15.34 -5.82 -8.45
N LYS A 56 14.51 -4.83 -8.72
CA LYS A 56 13.34 -4.99 -9.58
C LYS A 56 13.74 -5.33 -11.02
N ALA A 57 14.77 -4.71 -11.58
CA ALA A 57 15.28 -5.02 -12.90
C ALA A 57 15.79 -6.47 -13.01
N VAL A 58 16.53 -6.96 -12.00
CA VAL A 58 16.92 -8.37 -11.91
C VAL A 58 15.69 -9.28 -11.93
N MET A 59 14.70 -8.95 -11.09
CA MET A 59 13.50 -9.79 -10.97
C MET A 59 12.63 -9.78 -12.23
N GLU A 60 12.51 -8.67 -12.96
CA GLU A 60 11.81 -8.65 -14.25
C GLU A 60 12.44 -9.60 -15.27
N THR A 61 13.77 -9.76 -15.24
CA THR A 61 14.47 -10.71 -16.10
C THR A 61 14.21 -12.16 -15.66
N VAL A 62 14.29 -12.46 -14.37
CA VAL A 62 14.04 -13.80 -13.81
C VAL A 62 12.58 -14.22 -14.02
N GLU A 63 11.64 -13.29 -13.84
CA GLU A 63 10.20 -13.53 -14.01
C GLU A 63 9.82 -13.91 -15.44
N ASN A 64 10.60 -13.50 -16.46
CA ASN A 64 10.42 -14.00 -17.83
C ASN A 64 10.63 -15.50 -17.95
N ALA A 65 11.67 -16.05 -17.32
CA ALA A 65 11.90 -17.48 -17.29
C ALA A 65 10.78 -18.21 -16.52
N PHE A 66 10.29 -17.62 -15.43
CA PHE A 66 9.15 -18.16 -14.68
C PHE A 66 7.85 -18.18 -15.48
N ASP A 67 7.62 -17.19 -16.34
CA ASP A 67 6.47 -17.19 -17.25
C ASP A 67 6.50 -18.37 -18.21
N GLN A 68 7.69 -18.80 -18.68
CA GLN A 68 7.80 -20.01 -19.50
C GLN A 68 7.44 -21.27 -18.71
N VAL A 69 7.81 -21.33 -17.42
CA VAL A 69 7.46 -22.45 -16.52
C VAL A 69 5.96 -22.46 -16.23
N LEU A 70 5.35 -21.33 -15.90
CA LEU A 70 3.92 -21.23 -15.60
C LEU A 70 3.03 -21.59 -16.80
N LYS A 71 3.52 -21.37 -18.03
CA LYS A 71 2.87 -21.78 -19.27
C LYS A 71 3.09 -23.26 -19.61
N GLY A 72 3.94 -23.94 -18.85
CA GLY A 72 4.29 -25.35 -19.11
C GLY A 72 5.28 -25.55 -20.25
N TYR A 73 5.95 -24.49 -20.72
CA TYR A 73 6.94 -24.56 -21.80
C TYR A 73 8.35 -24.85 -21.28
N ALA A 74 8.66 -24.46 -20.06
CA ALA A 74 9.94 -24.72 -19.40
C ALA A 74 9.76 -25.58 -18.15
N THR A 75 10.82 -26.31 -17.80
CA THR A 75 10.93 -27.08 -16.56
C THR A 75 12.22 -26.75 -15.79
N ARG A 76 13.14 -26.05 -16.43
CA ARG A 76 14.44 -25.72 -15.86
C ARG A 76 14.76 -24.25 -16.05
N VAL A 77 15.35 -23.67 -15.00
CA VAL A 77 15.85 -22.28 -15.00
C VAL A 77 17.23 -22.24 -14.37
N ARG A 78 18.13 -21.43 -14.94
CA ARG A 78 19.44 -21.10 -14.35
C ARG A 78 19.52 -19.60 -14.12
N VAL A 79 20.00 -19.19 -12.95
CA VAL A 79 20.28 -17.80 -12.63
C VAL A 79 21.73 -17.73 -12.14
N GLU A 80 22.50 -16.83 -12.72
CA GLU A 80 23.91 -16.67 -12.39
C GLU A 80 24.22 -15.19 -12.12
N PHE A 81 24.80 -14.89 -10.97
CA PHE A 81 25.25 -13.56 -10.55
C PHE A 81 26.75 -13.49 -10.71
N ASN A 82 27.21 -12.81 -11.77
CA ASN A 82 28.60 -12.78 -12.21
C ASN A 82 29.47 -11.85 -11.34
N LYS A 83 30.80 -12.03 -11.44
CA LYS A 83 31.80 -11.22 -10.69
C LYS A 83 31.78 -9.75 -11.06
N ASP A 84 31.44 -9.44 -12.30
CA ASP A 84 31.38 -8.09 -12.87
C ASP A 84 30.04 -7.38 -12.61
N ARG A 85 29.25 -7.91 -11.70
CA ARG A 85 27.91 -7.40 -11.37
C ARG A 85 26.87 -7.55 -12.51
N SER A 86 27.19 -8.24 -13.59
CA SER A 86 26.16 -8.71 -14.51
C SER A 86 25.41 -9.90 -13.91
N PHE A 87 24.29 -10.24 -14.51
CA PHE A 87 23.57 -11.47 -14.18
C PHE A 87 23.04 -12.14 -15.43
N THR A 88 23.00 -13.46 -15.38
CA THR A 88 22.54 -14.31 -16.48
C THR A 88 21.32 -15.10 -16.05
N VAL A 89 20.28 -15.12 -16.87
CA VAL A 89 19.07 -15.94 -16.67
C VAL A 89 18.85 -16.79 -17.90
N GLN A 90 18.67 -18.09 -17.71
CA GLN A 90 18.41 -19.04 -18.79
C GLN A 90 17.24 -19.95 -18.45
N ASP A 91 16.35 -20.18 -19.40
CA ASP A 91 15.28 -21.17 -19.35
C ASP A 91 15.44 -22.20 -20.47
N ASN A 92 14.80 -23.36 -20.31
CA ASN A 92 14.68 -24.40 -21.33
C ASN A 92 13.30 -24.42 -22.01
N GLY A 93 12.67 -23.25 -22.16
CA GLY A 93 11.38 -23.09 -22.80
C GLY A 93 11.45 -23.15 -24.33
N ILE A 94 10.40 -22.64 -24.98
CA ILE A 94 10.26 -22.68 -26.45
C ILE A 94 11.15 -21.68 -27.20
N GLY A 95 11.97 -20.91 -26.50
CA GLY A 95 12.77 -19.83 -27.05
C GLY A 95 11.98 -18.59 -27.43
N LEU A 96 12.69 -17.57 -27.94
CA LEU A 96 12.07 -16.35 -28.45
C LEU A 96 11.59 -16.58 -29.91
N PRO A 97 10.56 -15.81 -30.35
CA PRO A 97 10.20 -15.81 -31.77
C PRO A 97 11.38 -15.29 -32.61
N VAL A 98 11.74 -15.99 -33.68
CA VAL A 98 12.88 -15.63 -34.54
C VAL A 98 12.44 -15.09 -35.90
N SER A 99 11.20 -15.37 -36.33
CA SER A 99 10.65 -14.87 -37.58
C SER A 99 10.42 -13.37 -37.56
N GLU A 100 10.48 -12.73 -38.71
CA GLU A 100 10.13 -11.32 -38.85
C GLU A 100 8.70 -11.03 -38.39
N GLN A 101 8.53 -9.91 -37.73
CA GLN A 101 7.25 -9.37 -37.26
C GLN A 101 7.07 -7.96 -37.80
N THR A 102 5.82 -7.55 -37.97
CA THR A 102 5.49 -6.19 -38.42
C THR A 102 4.52 -5.56 -37.44
N ASP A 103 4.79 -4.34 -36.96
CA ASP A 103 3.90 -3.60 -36.06
C ASP A 103 2.74 -2.92 -36.85
N GLU A 104 1.84 -2.29 -36.09
CA GLU A 104 0.67 -1.58 -36.63
C GLU A 104 1.03 -0.38 -37.54
N HIS A 105 2.27 0.10 -37.45
CA HIS A 105 2.80 1.20 -38.27
C HIS A 105 3.59 0.71 -39.50
N GLY A 106 3.64 -0.61 -39.72
CA GLY A 106 4.36 -1.20 -40.84
C GLY A 106 5.87 -1.32 -40.65
N VAL A 107 6.38 -1.13 -39.44
CA VAL A 107 7.80 -1.32 -39.10
C VAL A 107 8.07 -2.82 -39.02
N VAL A 108 9.07 -3.30 -39.74
CA VAL A 108 9.49 -4.72 -39.72
C VAL A 108 10.70 -4.89 -38.83
N GLY A 109 10.71 -5.93 -37.99
CA GLY A 109 11.83 -6.32 -37.16
C GLY A 109 11.85 -7.81 -36.89
N SER A 110 12.97 -8.33 -36.38
CA SER A 110 13.03 -9.72 -35.92
C SER A 110 12.08 -9.96 -34.73
N GLY A 111 11.59 -11.20 -34.62
CA GLY A 111 10.76 -11.57 -33.48
C GLY A 111 11.45 -11.35 -32.15
N VAL A 112 12.77 -11.58 -32.04
CA VAL A 112 13.57 -11.27 -30.86
C VAL A 112 13.51 -9.79 -30.52
N TYR A 113 13.72 -8.90 -31.52
CA TYR A 113 13.60 -7.45 -31.32
C TYR A 113 12.23 -7.05 -30.78
N TYR A 114 11.14 -7.58 -31.36
CA TYR A 114 9.79 -7.26 -30.87
C TYR A 114 9.49 -7.84 -29.50
N ALA A 115 9.99 -9.05 -29.20
CA ALA A 115 9.71 -9.72 -27.94
C ALA A 115 10.30 -8.99 -26.72
N ILE A 116 11.49 -8.38 -26.87
CA ILE A 116 12.22 -7.81 -25.72
C ILE A 116 12.67 -6.36 -25.94
N GLY A 117 12.87 -5.89 -27.15
CA GLY A 117 13.34 -4.53 -27.46
C GLY A 117 12.21 -3.48 -27.57
N ARG A 118 10.95 -3.89 -27.50
CA ARG A 118 9.79 -2.99 -27.61
C ARG A 118 8.86 -3.15 -26.42
N THR A 119 8.39 -2.02 -25.88
CA THR A 119 7.36 -2.03 -24.83
C THR A 119 5.99 -2.39 -25.39
N LYS A 120 5.09 -2.85 -24.54
CA LYS A 120 3.71 -3.23 -24.88
C LYS A 120 3.60 -4.39 -25.88
N THR A 121 4.63 -5.20 -25.98
CA THR A 121 4.66 -6.42 -26.76
C THR A 121 4.68 -7.60 -25.79
N SER A 122 3.69 -8.48 -25.84
CA SER A 122 3.63 -9.64 -24.95
C SER A 122 2.68 -10.70 -25.45
N SER A 123 3.06 -11.95 -25.30
CA SER A 123 2.16 -13.10 -25.44
C SER A 123 1.20 -13.27 -24.24
N ASN A 124 1.35 -12.46 -23.19
CA ASN A 124 0.58 -12.54 -21.94
C ASN A 124 -0.69 -11.68 -21.95
N PHE A 125 -1.05 -11.05 -23.06
CA PHE A 125 -2.29 -10.26 -23.17
C PHE A 125 -3.58 -11.10 -23.26
N SER A 126 -3.45 -12.43 -23.42
CA SER A 126 -4.59 -13.35 -23.37
C SER A 126 -4.88 -13.76 -21.91
N TYR A 127 -6.15 -14.06 -21.61
CA TYR A 127 -6.57 -14.63 -20.34
C TYR A 127 -6.48 -16.17 -20.29
N GLU A 128 -5.67 -16.77 -21.16
CA GLU A 128 -5.60 -18.24 -21.30
C GLU A 128 -4.71 -18.88 -20.23
N HIS A 129 -3.61 -18.21 -19.87
CA HIS A 129 -2.64 -18.75 -18.92
C HIS A 129 -2.31 -17.75 -17.81
N PRO A 130 -2.07 -18.23 -16.57
CA PRO A 130 -1.47 -17.41 -15.52
C PRO A 130 -0.09 -16.93 -15.97
N SER A 131 0.25 -15.68 -15.69
CA SER A 131 1.56 -15.13 -15.97
C SER A 131 1.99 -14.16 -14.87
N VAL A 132 3.29 -14.01 -14.69
CA VAL A 132 3.88 -13.01 -13.79
C VAL A 132 3.87 -11.65 -14.49
N GLY A 133 4.32 -11.59 -15.75
CA GLY A 133 4.32 -10.38 -16.57
C GLY A 133 2.97 -10.14 -17.22
N THR A 134 2.22 -9.10 -16.81
CA THR A 134 0.87 -8.83 -17.32
C THR A 134 0.80 -7.66 -18.31
N ASN A 135 1.75 -6.72 -18.25
CA ASN A 135 1.66 -5.44 -18.95
C ASN A 135 2.55 -5.34 -20.21
N GLY A 136 3.40 -6.34 -20.48
CA GLY A 136 4.32 -6.34 -21.62
C GLY A 136 5.36 -5.20 -21.59
N VAL A 137 5.71 -4.72 -20.38
CA VAL A 137 6.67 -3.62 -20.21
C VAL A 137 7.84 -3.98 -19.30
N GLY A 138 7.79 -5.08 -18.52
CA GLY A 138 8.75 -5.42 -17.49
C GLY A 138 10.19 -5.54 -18.06
N PHE A 139 10.51 -6.64 -18.68
CA PHE A 139 11.85 -6.88 -19.19
C PHE A 139 12.26 -5.93 -20.34
N SER A 140 11.33 -5.54 -21.22
CA SER A 140 11.63 -4.54 -22.25
C SER A 140 12.04 -3.19 -21.66
N SER A 141 11.53 -2.82 -20.49
CA SER A 141 12.02 -1.64 -19.77
C SER A 141 13.46 -1.80 -19.30
N VAL A 142 13.86 -3.00 -18.87
CA VAL A 142 15.27 -3.30 -18.53
C VAL A 142 16.15 -3.14 -19.77
N VAL A 143 15.74 -3.74 -20.90
CA VAL A 143 16.48 -3.64 -22.17
C VAL A 143 16.68 -2.20 -22.62
N LEU A 144 15.67 -1.33 -22.43
CA LEU A 144 15.73 0.08 -22.82
C LEU A 144 16.76 0.91 -22.04
N ILE A 145 17.11 0.48 -20.82
CA ILE A 145 17.98 1.28 -19.91
C ILE A 145 19.25 0.58 -19.49
N ALA A 146 19.41 -0.71 -19.78
CA ALA A 146 20.62 -1.46 -19.46
C ALA A 146 21.82 -0.96 -20.28
N ALA A 147 23.00 -1.01 -19.67
CA ALA A 147 24.26 -0.73 -20.37
C ALA A 147 24.52 -1.76 -21.48
N ARG A 148 24.15 -3.02 -21.23
CA ARG A 148 24.25 -4.12 -22.19
C ARG A 148 23.23 -5.20 -21.86
N VAL A 149 22.58 -5.75 -22.89
CA VAL A 149 21.79 -6.99 -22.79
C VAL A 149 22.20 -7.88 -23.95
N ASP A 150 22.63 -9.09 -23.66
CA ASP A 150 22.85 -10.13 -24.65
C ASP A 150 21.72 -11.16 -24.58
N ALA A 151 20.99 -11.30 -25.68
CA ALA A 151 19.91 -12.26 -25.82
C ALA A 151 20.35 -13.39 -26.79
N VAL A 152 20.28 -14.62 -26.29
CA VAL A 152 20.53 -15.82 -27.07
C VAL A 152 19.31 -16.72 -26.94
N THR A 153 18.83 -17.22 -28.08
CA THR A 153 17.77 -18.23 -28.10
C THR A 153 18.16 -19.40 -29.00
N TRP A 154 17.82 -20.59 -28.52
CA TRP A 154 18.07 -21.84 -29.26
C TRP A 154 16.74 -22.42 -29.73
N LYS A 155 16.68 -22.75 -31.01
CA LYS A 155 15.50 -23.31 -31.62
C LYS A 155 15.86 -24.15 -32.82
N ASP A 156 15.27 -25.32 -32.96
CA ASP A 156 15.47 -26.22 -34.13
C ASP A 156 16.96 -26.54 -34.44
N GLY A 157 17.80 -26.66 -33.39
CA GLY A 157 19.23 -26.94 -33.52
C GLY A 157 20.07 -25.74 -33.98
N ARG A 158 19.51 -24.55 -33.99
CA ARG A 158 20.16 -23.30 -34.34
C ARG A 158 20.23 -22.37 -33.15
N GLU A 159 21.19 -21.48 -33.18
CA GLU A 159 21.38 -20.42 -32.20
C GLU A 159 21.14 -19.07 -32.86
N PHE A 160 20.36 -18.25 -32.21
CA PHE A 160 20.04 -16.89 -32.66
C PHE A 160 20.49 -15.91 -31.56
N ARG A 161 21.19 -14.84 -31.96
CA ARG A 161 21.76 -13.82 -31.06
C ARG A 161 21.33 -12.42 -31.49
N LEU A 162 21.04 -11.57 -30.49
CA LEU A 162 20.87 -10.13 -30.64
C LEU A 162 21.27 -9.47 -29.34
N SER A 163 22.07 -8.43 -29.42
CA SER A 163 22.43 -7.62 -28.23
C SER A 163 21.75 -6.25 -28.30
N PHE A 164 21.69 -5.61 -27.13
CA PHE A 164 21.12 -4.27 -26.99
C PHE A 164 22.04 -3.39 -26.15
N LYS A 165 22.15 -2.13 -26.55
CA LYS A 165 22.76 -1.06 -25.78
C LYS A 165 21.79 0.12 -25.75
N ASP A 166 21.38 0.55 -24.55
CA ASP A 166 20.41 1.66 -24.38
C ASP A 166 19.13 1.47 -25.21
N GLY A 167 18.66 0.23 -25.34
CA GLY A 167 17.48 -0.15 -26.11
C GLY A 167 17.70 -0.25 -27.63
N GLN A 168 18.89 0.04 -28.15
CA GLN A 168 19.21 -0.09 -29.57
C GLN A 168 19.71 -1.51 -29.89
N PRO A 169 19.18 -2.20 -30.90
CA PRO A 169 19.66 -3.52 -31.30
C PRO A 169 21.02 -3.46 -32.00
N GLY A 170 21.87 -4.45 -31.75
CA GLY A 170 23.21 -4.50 -32.32
C GLY A 170 24.04 -5.68 -31.83
N TYR A 171 25.35 -5.55 -31.96
CA TYR A 171 26.30 -6.54 -31.50
C TYR A 171 27.52 -5.88 -30.88
N PHE A 172 28.08 -6.53 -29.88
CA PHE A 172 29.36 -6.17 -29.26
C PHE A 172 30.49 -6.99 -29.91
N ASP A 173 31.65 -6.40 -30.05
CA ASP A 173 32.83 -7.02 -30.68
C ASP A 173 33.58 -8.01 -29.76
N ALA A 174 33.26 -7.99 -28.47
CA ALA A 174 33.82 -8.86 -27.44
C ALA A 174 32.78 -9.23 -26.40
N GLU A 175 33.14 -10.13 -25.48
CA GLU A 175 32.29 -10.61 -24.37
C GLU A 175 32.83 -10.14 -22.99
N ASN A 176 33.61 -9.03 -22.93
CA ASN A 176 34.24 -8.56 -21.71
C ASN A 176 33.30 -7.72 -20.83
N GLY A 177 32.32 -7.04 -21.42
CA GLY A 177 31.39 -6.22 -20.66
C GLY A 177 30.72 -5.09 -21.47
N PRO A 178 30.09 -4.13 -20.79
CA PRO A 178 29.34 -3.07 -21.44
C PRO A 178 30.21 -2.02 -22.17
N ASP A 179 31.52 -2.00 -21.89
CA ASP A 179 32.49 -1.08 -22.51
C ASP A 179 33.04 -1.58 -23.84
N ASP A 180 32.73 -2.82 -24.24
CA ASP A 180 33.09 -3.35 -25.55
C ASP A 180 32.49 -2.50 -26.68
N ALA A 181 33.12 -2.48 -27.85
CA ALA A 181 32.64 -1.70 -28.97
C ALA A 181 31.30 -2.25 -29.48
N PHE A 182 30.30 -1.37 -29.61
CA PHE A 182 28.94 -1.71 -30.01
C PHE A 182 28.69 -1.23 -31.45
N THR A 183 28.17 -2.13 -32.28
CA THR A 183 27.71 -1.82 -33.63
C THR A 183 26.19 -1.98 -33.68
N GLN A 184 25.49 -0.85 -33.85
CA GLN A 184 24.04 -0.84 -34.03
C GLN A 184 23.66 -1.45 -35.38
N VAL A 185 22.56 -2.20 -35.44
CA VAL A 185 22.03 -2.81 -36.65
C VAL A 185 20.55 -2.48 -36.86
N ASP A 186 20.07 -2.75 -38.06
CA ASP A 186 18.64 -2.68 -38.35
C ASP A 186 17.87 -3.71 -37.48
N PRO A 187 16.68 -3.37 -36.93
CA PRO A 187 15.87 -4.28 -36.11
C PRO A 187 15.56 -5.65 -36.74
N ARG A 188 15.65 -5.78 -38.07
CA ARG A 188 15.45 -7.06 -38.80
C ARG A 188 16.65 -8.00 -38.68
N VAL A 189 17.82 -7.45 -38.39
CA VAL A 189 19.06 -8.24 -38.34
C VAL A 189 19.06 -9.11 -37.09
N LEU A 190 19.17 -10.41 -37.31
CA LEU A 190 19.30 -11.41 -36.26
C LEU A 190 20.45 -12.33 -36.66
N HIS A 191 21.48 -12.45 -35.81
CA HIS A 191 22.57 -13.36 -36.07
C HIS A 191 22.11 -14.80 -35.87
N GLU A 192 22.32 -15.63 -36.89
CA GLU A 192 21.93 -17.03 -36.88
C GLU A 192 23.14 -17.92 -37.13
N SER A 193 23.31 -18.97 -36.30
CA SER A 193 24.36 -19.97 -36.46
C SER A 193 23.88 -21.36 -36.04
N ALA A 194 24.67 -22.39 -36.31
CA ALA A 194 24.39 -23.73 -35.78
C ALA A 194 24.61 -23.72 -34.25
N ASP A 195 23.80 -24.46 -33.50
CA ASP A 195 24.03 -24.67 -32.08
C ASP A 195 25.26 -25.60 -31.90
N THR A 196 26.38 -25.01 -31.56
CA THR A 196 27.68 -25.70 -31.37
C THR A 196 27.94 -26.11 -29.92
N ARG A 197 26.99 -25.90 -28.99
CA ARG A 197 27.13 -26.31 -27.59
C ARG A 197 27.41 -27.82 -27.50
N PRO A 198 28.26 -28.26 -26.55
CA PRO A 198 28.50 -29.68 -26.33
C PRO A 198 27.18 -30.43 -26.03
N LYS A 199 27.07 -31.68 -26.48
CA LYS A 199 25.87 -32.51 -26.28
C LYS A 199 25.47 -32.60 -24.80
N ALA A 200 26.43 -32.67 -23.91
CA ALA A 200 26.17 -32.72 -22.46
C ALA A 200 25.55 -31.42 -21.92
N GLU A 201 25.92 -30.28 -22.48
CA GLU A 201 25.33 -28.97 -22.12
C GLU A 201 23.94 -28.80 -22.70
N ARG A 202 23.70 -29.32 -23.89
CA ARG A 202 22.39 -29.26 -24.54
C ARG A 202 21.35 -30.20 -23.95
N ALA A 203 21.78 -31.26 -23.25
CA ALA A 203 20.86 -32.28 -22.72
C ALA A 203 19.79 -31.68 -21.78
N GLY A 204 18.54 -31.62 -22.25
CA GLY A 204 17.41 -30.96 -21.57
C GLY A 204 17.41 -29.42 -21.67
N TRP A 205 18.24 -28.88 -22.58
CA TRP A 205 18.38 -27.46 -22.92
C TRP A 205 18.49 -27.29 -24.46
N GLU A 206 17.86 -28.16 -25.21
CA GLU A 206 17.89 -28.16 -26.68
C GLU A 206 17.28 -26.88 -27.23
N GLU A 207 16.22 -26.40 -26.58
CA GLU A 207 15.60 -25.11 -26.85
C GLU A 207 15.66 -24.23 -25.61
N GLY A 208 15.32 -22.96 -25.74
CA GLY A 208 15.24 -22.02 -24.64
C GLY A 208 15.83 -20.65 -24.94
N THR A 209 15.93 -19.86 -23.87
CA THR A 209 16.44 -18.49 -23.94
C THR A 209 17.46 -18.24 -22.85
N ARG A 210 18.49 -17.44 -23.16
CA ARG A 210 19.45 -16.91 -22.20
C ARG A 210 19.58 -15.41 -22.38
N PHE A 211 19.46 -14.69 -21.27
CA PHE A 211 19.75 -13.27 -21.18
C PHE A 211 20.93 -13.05 -20.25
N THR A 212 21.90 -12.23 -20.68
CA THR A 212 22.96 -11.69 -19.81
C THR A 212 22.79 -10.17 -19.79
N VAL A 213 22.71 -9.59 -18.60
CA VAL A 213 22.35 -8.19 -18.41
C VAL A 213 23.39 -7.46 -17.56
N TRP A 214 23.86 -6.34 -18.04
CA TRP A 214 24.66 -5.35 -17.30
C TRP A 214 23.78 -4.12 -17.08
N LEU A 215 23.47 -3.84 -15.81
CA LEU A 215 22.67 -2.66 -15.46
C LEU A 215 23.49 -1.38 -15.66
N ASN A 216 22.83 -0.28 -15.93
CA ASN A 216 23.44 1.02 -16.08
C ASN A 216 23.32 1.80 -14.76
N ASP A 217 24.37 1.80 -13.94
CA ASP A 217 24.36 2.44 -12.61
C ASP A 217 24.02 3.94 -12.67
N SER A 218 24.41 4.63 -13.76
CA SER A 218 24.10 6.06 -13.91
C SER A 218 22.60 6.35 -14.11
N VAL A 219 21.83 5.37 -14.62
CA VAL A 219 20.38 5.49 -14.81
C VAL A 219 19.65 5.37 -13.48
N PHE A 220 20.06 4.42 -12.64
CA PHE A 220 19.38 4.18 -11.36
C PHE A 220 19.73 5.20 -10.27
N GLN A 221 20.74 6.07 -10.52
CA GLN A 221 21.18 7.12 -9.59
C GLN A 221 21.45 6.59 -8.17
N SER A 222 21.89 5.34 -8.08
CA SER A 222 22.17 4.66 -6.83
C SER A 222 23.47 3.83 -6.99
N ASP A 223 24.39 4.02 -6.03
CA ASP A 223 25.61 3.21 -5.94
C ASP A 223 25.36 1.86 -5.28
N ASN A 224 24.19 1.68 -4.63
CA ASN A 224 23.83 0.43 -4.00
C ASN A 224 23.66 -0.69 -5.04
N PRO A 225 24.14 -1.92 -4.74
CA PRO A 225 23.95 -3.07 -5.62
C PRO A 225 22.51 -3.61 -5.55
N TYR A 226 22.16 -4.55 -6.42
CA TYR A 226 21.08 -5.49 -6.17
C TYR A 226 21.57 -6.60 -5.21
N SER A 227 20.63 -7.35 -4.58
CA SER A 227 20.91 -8.46 -3.68
C SER A 227 20.75 -9.80 -4.42
N ASP A 228 21.81 -10.58 -4.50
CA ASP A 228 21.78 -11.98 -4.98
C ASP A 228 21.09 -12.89 -3.97
N VAL A 229 21.15 -12.57 -2.67
CA VAL A 229 20.45 -13.26 -1.58
C VAL A 229 18.92 -13.19 -1.79
N ASP A 230 18.36 -11.98 -1.99
CA ASP A 230 16.93 -11.78 -2.21
C ASP A 230 16.46 -12.45 -3.50
N ALA A 231 17.27 -12.41 -4.55
CA ALA A 231 16.96 -13.07 -5.81
C ALA A 231 16.96 -14.60 -5.65
N ALA A 232 17.91 -15.17 -4.94
CA ALA A 232 17.95 -16.61 -4.65
C ALA A 232 16.75 -17.06 -3.81
N GLN A 233 16.34 -16.29 -2.79
CA GLN A 233 15.12 -16.53 -2.03
C GLN A 233 13.89 -16.55 -2.93
N ARG A 234 13.81 -15.60 -3.86
CA ARG A 234 12.69 -15.52 -4.80
C ARG A 234 12.64 -16.75 -5.72
N VAL A 235 13.79 -17.21 -6.23
CA VAL A 235 13.90 -18.44 -7.04
C VAL A 235 13.47 -19.65 -6.22
N LYS A 236 13.98 -19.83 -4.99
CA LYS A 236 13.60 -20.91 -4.08
C LYS A 236 12.08 -20.96 -3.86
N ARG A 237 11.46 -19.80 -3.54
CA ARG A 237 10.00 -19.68 -3.33
C ARG A 237 9.21 -20.06 -4.58
N THR A 238 9.66 -19.64 -5.76
CA THR A 238 8.97 -20.00 -7.01
C THR A 238 9.04 -21.49 -7.28
N CYS A 239 10.20 -22.13 -7.08
CA CYS A 239 10.32 -23.59 -7.17
C CYS A 239 9.43 -24.31 -6.18
N ALA A 240 9.38 -23.84 -4.94
CA ALA A 240 8.54 -24.41 -3.88
C ALA A 240 7.04 -24.40 -4.23
N LEU A 241 6.60 -23.37 -4.98
CA LEU A 241 5.21 -23.21 -5.43
C LEU A 241 4.94 -23.86 -6.80
N THR A 242 5.97 -24.45 -7.44
CA THR A 242 5.88 -25.02 -8.79
C THR A 242 6.53 -26.40 -8.81
N PRO A 243 5.84 -27.44 -8.31
CA PRO A 243 6.37 -28.79 -8.28
C PRO A 243 6.86 -29.27 -9.64
N GLY A 244 8.02 -29.95 -9.67
CA GLY A 244 8.66 -30.41 -10.89
C GLY A 244 9.52 -29.37 -11.62
N MET A 245 9.49 -28.11 -11.22
CA MET A 245 10.46 -27.11 -11.66
C MET A 245 11.82 -27.39 -11.00
N GLU A 246 12.89 -27.27 -11.80
CA GLU A 246 14.28 -27.31 -11.32
C GLU A 246 14.92 -25.95 -11.59
N ALA A 247 15.44 -25.29 -10.57
CA ALA A 247 16.20 -24.06 -10.72
C ALA A 247 17.57 -24.15 -10.04
N THR A 248 18.60 -23.74 -10.77
CA THR A 248 19.96 -23.60 -10.23
C THR A 248 20.31 -22.13 -10.13
N VAL A 249 20.76 -21.72 -8.97
CA VAL A 249 21.30 -20.38 -8.72
C VAL A 249 22.79 -20.51 -8.44
N THR A 250 23.60 -19.76 -9.18
CA THR A 250 25.04 -19.65 -8.93
C THR A 250 25.37 -18.18 -8.67
N SER A 251 26.14 -17.91 -7.63
CA SER A 251 26.57 -16.55 -7.34
C SER A 251 28.07 -16.48 -7.08
N TYR A 252 28.71 -15.49 -7.70
CA TYR A 252 30.09 -15.06 -7.46
C TYR A 252 30.14 -13.76 -6.64
N GLN A 253 29.02 -13.35 -6.02
CA GLN A 253 28.86 -12.10 -5.30
C GLN A 253 28.72 -12.34 -3.79
N GLU A 254 27.73 -11.74 -3.13
CA GLU A 254 27.59 -11.77 -1.68
C GLU A 254 27.37 -13.18 -1.10
N LEU A 255 26.57 -14.02 -1.78
CA LEU A 255 26.37 -15.42 -1.37
C LEU A 255 27.66 -16.24 -1.36
N ALA A 256 28.59 -15.99 -2.30
CA ALA A 256 29.89 -16.65 -2.33
C ALA A 256 30.79 -16.25 -1.15
N HIS A 257 30.50 -15.13 -0.50
CA HIS A 257 31.21 -14.59 0.67
C HIS A 257 30.49 -14.83 1.99
N GLY A 258 29.52 -15.77 2.01
CA GLY A 258 28.81 -16.17 3.22
C GLY A 258 27.60 -15.31 3.58
N ALA A 259 27.17 -14.40 2.71
CA ALA A 259 25.91 -13.71 2.90
C ALA A 259 24.74 -14.71 2.82
N GLY A 260 23.64 -14.40 3.51
CA GLY A 260 22.46 -15.27 3.54
C GLY A 260 22.46 -16.31 4.66
N GLU A 261 23.38 -16.26 5.61
CA GLU A 261 23.23 -16.96 6.88
C GLU A 261 21.92 -16.52 7.54
N GLY A 262 21.02 -17.48 7.80
CA GLY A 262 19.65 -17.19 8.28
C GLY A 262 18.58 -17.07 7.19
N ALA A 263 18.94 -16.93 5.91
CA ALA A 263 17.99 -16.93 4.79
C ALA A 263 17.53 -18.35 4.40
N ASN A 264 18.11 -19.38 5.03
CA ASN A 264 17.82 -20.81 4.79
C ASN A 264 17.81 -21.20 3.29
N LEU A 265 18.81 -20.67 2.53
CA LEU A 265 18.90 -20.89 1.09
C LEU A 265 19.47 -22.27 0.74
N GLY A 266 20.16 -22.92 1.66
CA GLY A 266 20.95 -24.10 1.36
C GLY A 266 22.12 -23.75 0.43
N GLY A 267 22.56 -24.75 -0.36
CA GLY A 267 23.67 -24.57 -1.30
C GLY A 267 25.04 -24.83 -0.71
N THR A 268 26.06 -24.72 -1.56
CA THR A 268 27.45 -24.99 -1.21
C THR A 268 28.37 -23.94 -1.85
N VAL A 269 29.46 -23.60 -1.15
CA VAL A 269 30.49 -22.72 -1.67
C VAL A 269 31.62 -23.59 -2.24
N ASP A 270 31.97 -23.37 -3.51
CA ASP A 270 33.21 -23.86 -4.09
C ASP A 270 34.29 -22.79 -3.91
N GLU A 271 35.17 -22.98 -2.94
CA GLU A 271 36.26 -22.03 -2.62
C GLU A 271 37.24 -21.83 -3.80
N LYS A 272 37.43 -22.86 -4.65
CA LYS A 272 38.32 -22.75 -5.81
C LYS A 272 37.72 -21.90 -6.91
N ALA A 273 36.44 -22.06 -7.18
CA ALA A 273 35.71 -21.26 -8.17
C ALA A 273 35.37 -19.87 -7.59
N GLY A 274 35.32 -19.74 -6.28
CA GLY A 274 34.78 -18.54 -5.60
C GLY A 274 33.31 -18.35 -5.90
N ALA A 275 32.54 -19.45 -5.89
CA ALA A 275 31.13 -19.46 -6.25
C ALA A 275 30.29 -20.19 -5.22
N TRP A 276 29.13 -19.65 -4.89
CA TRP A 276 28.07 -20.34 -4.19
C TRP A 276 27.08 -20.91 -5.20
N THR A 277 26.61 -22.14 -4.99
CA THR A 277 25.60 -22.76 -5.86
C THR A 277 24.54 -23.50 -5.07
N ALA A 278 23.28 -23.31 -5.43
CA ALA A 278 22.14 -24.09 -4.95
C ALA A 278 21.29 -24.57 -6.09
N THR A 279 20.74 -25.78 -5.98
CA THR A 279 19.73 -26.29 -6.89
C THR A 279 18.45 -26.58 -6.11
N TYR A 280 17.36 -25.99 -6.54
CA TYR A 280 16.03 -26.15 -5.97
C TYR A 280 15.21 -27.05 -6.88
N LYS A 281 14.69 -28.13 -6.32
CA LYS A 281 13.73 -28.99 -6.98
C LYS A 281 12.88 -29.63 -5.91
N PHE A 282 11.59 -29.47 -6.00
CA PHE A 282 10.66 -30.00 -5.03
C PHE A 282 9.64 -30.90 -5.74
N GLU A 283 9.34 -32.02 -5.12
CA GLU A 283 8.31 -32.95 -5.61
C GLU A 283 7.06 -32.85 -4.71
N GLY A 284 5.89 -32.92 -5.34
CA GLY A 284 4.63 -32.85 -4.60
C GLY A 284 4.54 -31.60 -3.71
N ASP A 285 4.39 -31.84 -2.41
CA ASP A 285 4.13 -30.81 -1.41
C ASP A 285 5.38 -30.34 -0.64
N GLU A 286 6.54 -30.94 -0.89
CA GLU A 286 7.79 -30.67 -0.16
C GLU A 286 8.18 -29.20 -0.16
N GLY A 287 7.99 -28.53 -1.31
CA GLY A 287 8.33 -27.11 -1.47
C GLY A 287 7.52 -26.23 -0.54
N VAL A 288 6.21 -26.42 -0.50
CA VAL A 288 5.35 -25.59 0.34
C VAL A 288 5.52 -25.94 1.83
N GLN A 289 5.81 -27.20 2.17
CA GLN A 289 6.16 -27.56 3.53
C GLN A 289 7.44 -26.83 3.97
N THR A 290 8.45 -26.78 3.11
CA THR A 290 9.68 -25.98 3.36
C THR A 290 9.35 -24.49 3.59
N LEU A 291 8.47 -23.90 2.78
CA LEU A 291 8.06 -22.50 2.98
C LEU A 291 7.34 -22.28 4.31
N LEU A 292 6.49 -23.22 4.72
CA LEU A 292 5.81 -23.13 6.02
C LEU A 292 6.79 -23.25 7.18
N GLU A 293 7.78 -24.15 7.07
CA GLU A 293 8.83 -24.31 8.07
C GLU A 293 9.73 -23.09 8.15
N ASP A 294 10.12 -22.52 6.99
CA ASP A 294 10.92 -21.28 6.91
C ASP A 294 10.16 -20.07 7.49
N ALA A 295 8.84 -19.99 7.28
CA ALA A 295 8.01 -18.92 7.81
C ALA A 295 7.70 -19.08 9.31
N ALA A 296 7.79 -20.30 9.85
CA ALA A 296 7.42 -20.58 11.23
C ALA A 296 8.52 -20.13 12.22
N PRO A 297 8.25 -19.21 13.15
CA PRO A 297 9.23 -18.80 14.16
C PRO A 297 9.50 -19.87 15.21
N ARG A 298 8.65 -20.89 15.28
CA ARG A 298 8.70 -22.01 16.23
C ARG A 298 8.18 -23.28 15.60
N LYS A 299 8.43 -24.40 16.25
CA LYS A 299 7.92 -25.72 15.82
C LYS A 299 6.42 -25.68 15.57
N LEU A 300 6.01 -26.26 14.47
CA LEU A 300 4.60 -26.42 14.09
C LEU A 300 3.84 -27.25 15.13
N ALA A 301 2.65 -26.82 15.46
CA ALA A 301 1.79 -27.48 16.45
C ALA A 301 0.98 -28.66 15.86
N THR A 302 0.71 -28.60 14.57
CA THR A 302 0.03 -29.65 13.80
C THR A 302 0.72 -29.85 12.46
N ASP A 303 0.48 -31.01 11.83
CA ASP A 303 0.83 -31.18 10.42
C ASP A 303 0.11 -30.12 9.57
N PRO A 304 0.74 -29.62 8.49
CA PRO A 304 0.10 -28.66 7.62
C PRO A 304 -1.16 -29.21 6.96
N PHE A 305 -2.18 -28.36 6.88
CA PHE A 305 -3.39 -28.63 6.10
C PHE A 305 -3.23 -28.08 4.70
N HIS A 306 -3.75 -28.80 3.71
CA HIS A 306 -3.80 -28.37 2.32
C HIS A 306 -5.24 -28.31 1.85
N VAL A 307 -5.64 -27.18 1.29
CA VAL A 307 -6.97 -26.98 0.69
C VAL A 307 -6.80 -26.33 -0.67
N SER A 308 -7.21 -27.06 -1.71
CA SER A 308 -7.25 -26.53 -3.08
C SER A 308 -8.64 -26.06 -3.43
N ALA A 309 -8.72 -24.98 -4.18
CA ALA A 309 -9.98 -24.40 -4.64
C ALA A 309 -9.83 -23.87 -6.08
N SER A 310 -10.86 -24.01 -6.88
CA SER A 310 -10.89 -23.46 -8.23
C SER A 310 -12.29 -22.97 -8.60
N SER A 311 -12.34 -21.95 -9.46
CA SER A 311 -13.58 -21.36 -9.95
C SER A 311 -13.31 -20.57 -11.22
N GLU A 312 -14.35 -20.00 -11.79
CA GLU A 312 -14.24 -19.00 -12.85
C GLU A 312 -14.83 -17.68 -12.39
N VAL A 313 -14.25 -16.59 -12.81
CA VAL A 313 -14.76 -15.24 -12.60
C VAL A 313 -14.98 -14.52 -13.92
N LYS A 314 -16.12 -13.84 -14.05
CA LYS A 314 -16.39 -13.04 -15.25
C LYS A 314 -15.69 -11.69 -15.13
N VAL A 315 -14.70 -11.46 -15.99
CA VAL A 315 -13.99 -10.19 -16.14
C VAL A 315 -14.31 -9.64 -17.52
N LYS A 316 -15.06 -8.55 -17.59
CA LYS A 316 -15.60 -8.00 -18.85
C LYS A 316 -16.37 -9.08 -19.61
N LYS A 317 -15.91 -9.47 -20.82
CA LYS A 317 -16.49 -10.52 -21.65
C LYS A 317 -15.87 -11.92 -21.49
N TRP A 318 -14.83 -12.04 -20.65
CA TRP A 318 -14.07 -13.27 -20.49
C TRP A 318 -14.44 -14.00 -19.21
N ASN A 319 -14.54 -15.32 -19.29
CA ASN A 319 -14.54 -16.19 -18.12
C ASN A 319 -13.08 -16.52 -17.80
N VAL A 320 -12.58 -16.01 -16.69
CA VAL A 320 -11.19 -16.13 -16.28
C VAL A 320 -11.11 -17.23 -15.22
N PRO A 321 -10.31 -18.30 -15.43
CA PRO A 321 -10.11 -19.33 -14.44
C PRO A 321 -9.30 -18.75 -13.27
N ILE A 322 -9.72 -19.07 -12.04
CA ILE A 322 -9.00 -18.72 -10.82
C ILE A 322 -8.82 -19.99 -10.00
N ALA A 323 -7.65 -20.14 -9.41
CA ALA A 323 -7.34 -21.26 -8.51
C ALA A 323 -6.62 -20.75 -7.28
N ALA A 324 -6.72 -21.49 -6.19
CA ALA A 324 -5.97 -21.24 -4.97
C ALA A 324 -5.51 -22.56 -4.37
N ASP A 325 -4.28 -22.56 -3.88
CA ASP A 325 -3.73 -23.57 -3.01
C ASP A 325 -3.41 -22.93 -1.66
N LEU A 326 -4.07 -23.41 -0.62
CA LEU A 326 -4.03 -22.86 0.73
C LEU A 326 -3.37 -23.89 1.63
N TRP A 327 -2.20 -23.55 2.12
CA TRP A 327 -1.45 -24.35 3.06
C TRP A 327 -1.37 -23.61 4.38
N PHE A 328 -1.77 -24.23 5.47
CA PHE A 328 -1.82 -23.57 6.76
C PHE A 328 -1.70 -24.54 7.92
N THR A 329 -1.15 -24.05 9.00
CA THR A 329 -0.99 -24.75 10.28
C THR A 329 -0.86 -23.70 11.38
N TRP A 330 -0.58 -24.13 12.60
CA TRP A 330 -0.34 -23.24 13.73
C TRP A 330 0.98 -23.58 14.45
N CYS A 331 1.59 -22.58 15.07
CA CYS A 331 2.74 -22.72 15.96
C CYS A 331 2.52 -21.96 17.27
N ASP A 332 3.41 -22.10 18.25
CA ASP A 332 3.31 -21.38 19.53
C ASP A 332 3.90 -19.98 19.46
N ALA A 333 3.37 -19.15 18.55
CA ALA A 333 3.73 -17.74 18.42
C ALA A 333 2.51 -16.83 18.71
N PRO A 334 2.73 -15.58 19.13
CA PRO A 334 1.64 -14.65 19.41
C PRO A 334 1.08 -13.99 18.14
N SER A 335 1.79 -14.03 17.03
CA SER A 335 1.44 -13.40 15.76
C SER A 335 1.29 -14.43 14.66
N GLU A 336 0.67 -14.03 13.57
CA GLU A 336 0.63 -14.81 12.34
C GLU A 336 1.91 -14.66 11.53
N HIS A 337 2.18 -15.69 10.73
CA HIS A 337 3.27 -15.73 9.76
C HIS A 337 2.70 -16.26 8.44
N VAL A 338 2.25 -15.34 7.59
CA VAL A 338 1.53 -15.68 6.36
C VAL A 338 2.28 -15.14 5.16
N GLU A 339 2.70 -16.03 4.30
CA GLU A 339 3.22 -15.68 2.98
C GLU A 339 2.12 -15.78 1.94
N THR A 340 1.98 -14.76 1.10
CA THR A 340 0.93 -14.70 0.09
C THR A 340 1.51 -14.54 -1.29
N PHE A 341 0.95 -15.29 -2.25
CA PHE A 341 1.44 -15.34 -3.62
C PHE A 341 0.29 -15.27 -4.62
N ASN A 342 0.54 -14.64 -5.77
CA ASN A 342 -0.31 -14.75 -6.94
C ASN A 342 0.54 -14.97 -8.19
N ASN A 343 0.25 -16.03 -8.95
CA ASN A 343 1.08 -16.45 -10.09
C ASN A 343 2.58 -16.57 -9.70
N THR A 344 2.86 -17.15 -8.55
CA THR A 344 4.17 -17.24 -7.89
C THR A 344 4.79 -15.90 -7.43
N VAL A 345 4.18 -14.76 -7.74
CA VAL A 345 4.63 -13.46 -7.25
C VAL A 345 4.37 -13.34 -5.76
N PHE A 346 5.39 -13.04 -4.97
CA PHE A 346 5.25 -12.77 -3.55
C PHE A 346 4.60 -11.40 -3.32
N THR A 347 3.43 -11.39 -2.72
CA THR A 347 2.68 -10.17 -2.43
C THR A 347 2.89 -9.77 -0.98
N ARG A 348 3.94 -8.99 -0.70
CA ARG A 348 4.37 -8.63 0.67
C ARG A 348 3.29 -7.99 1.52
N GLN A 349 2.38 -7.25 0.91
CA GLN A 349 1.27 -6.56 1.58
C GLN A 349 -0.06 -7.35 1.45
N GLY A 350 0.02 -8.61 0.99
CA GLY A 350 -1.18 -9.43 0.79
C GLY A 350 -2.03 -8.98 -0.39
N GLY A 351 -3.29 -8.71 -0.14
CA GLY A 351 -4.25 -8.25 -1.15
C GLY A 351 -5.58 -9.00 -1.08
N LYS A 352 -6.34 -8.95 -2.17
CA LYS A 352 -7.71 -9.50 -2.21
C LYS A 352 -7.78 -11.01 -1.90
N HIS A 353 -6.78 -11.78 -2.29
CA HIS A 353 -6.70 -13.22 -2.00
C HIS A 353 -6.45 -13.49 -0.51
N TYR A 354 -5.60 -12.69 0.13
CA TYR A 354 -5.35 -12.80 1.56
C TYR A 354 -6.60 -12.45 2.37
N VAL A 355 -7.26 -11.34 2.05
CA VAL A 355 -8.53 -10.96 2.69
C VAL A 355 -9.62 -12.03 2.48
N ALA A 356 -9.64 -12.65 1.29
CA ALA A 356 -10.57 -13.75 1.02
C ALA A 356 -10.29 -14.98 1.90
N PHE A 357 -9.02 -15.35 2.03
CA PHE A 357 -8.58 -16.42 2.94
C PHE A 357 -8.95 -16.14 4.39
N GLN A 358 -8.63 -14.93 4.90
CA GLN A 358 -8.97 -14.53 6.26
C GLN A 358 -10.46 -14.68 6.56
N LYS A 359 -11.31 -14.16 5.68
CA LYS A 359 -12.77 -14.25 5.83
C LYS A 359 -13.27 -15.69 5.77
N ALA A 360 -12.81 -16.45 4.79
CA ALA A 360 -13.27 -17.81 4.58
C ALA A 360 -12.82 -18.77 5.70
N LEU A 361 -11.55 -18.66 6.14
CA LEU A 361 -11.02 -19.45 7.24
C LEU A 361 -11.73 -19.14 8.57
N THR A 362 -11.94 -17.85 8.87
CA THR A 362 -12.66 -17.44 10.09
C THR A 362 -14.09 -17.95 10.10
N ALA A 363 -14.80 -17.86 8.98
CA ALA A 363 -16.16 -18.36 8.86
C ALA A 363 -16.23 -19.89 9.03
N ALA A 364 -15.29 -20.63 8.41
CA ALA A 364 -15.21 -22.10 8.53
C ALA A 364 -14.95 -22.54 9.97
N ILE A 365 -14.02 -21.87 10.66
CA ILE A 365 -13.73 -22.16 12.08
C ILE A 365 -14.92 -21.81 12.96
N ASN A 366 -15.58 -20.68 12.77
CA ASN A 366 -16.80 -20.33 13.52
C ASN A 366 -17.89 -21.39 13.35
N LYS A 367 -18.12 -21.85 12.12
CA LYS A 367 -19.09 -22.92 11.86
C LYS A 367 -18.73 -24.21 12.60
N ARG A 368 -17.44 -24.59 12.58
CA ARG A 368 -16.95 -25.76 13.33
C ARG A 368 -17.15 -25.61 14.84
N LEU A 369 -16.72 -24.46 15.39
CA LEU A 369 -16.85 -24.17 16.83
C LEU A 369 -18.31 -24.26 17.31
N ARG A 370 -19.26 -23.77 16.51
CA ARG A 370 -20.68 -23.87 16.84
C ARG A 370 -21.22 -25.29 16.77
N SER A 371 -20.60 -26.18 16.00
CA SER A 371 -20.97 -27.62 15.95
C SER A 371 -20.38 -28.45 17.09
N MET A 372 -19.37 -27.94 17.80
CA MET A 372 -18.69 -28.67 18.88
C MET A 372 -19.44 -28.56 20.22
N LYS A 373 -19.54 -29.66 20.98
CA LYS A 373 -20.20 -29.68 22.31
C LYS A 373 -19.58 -28.70 23.31
N LYS A 374 -18.27 -28.44 23.22
CA LYS A 374 -17.51 -27.51 24.06
C LYS A 374 -17.05 -26.26 23.30
N GLY A 375 -17.68 -25.98 22.18
CA GLY A 375 -17.37 -24.84 21.33
C GLY A 375 -18.10 -23.56 21.75
N LEU A 376 -18.62 -22.83 20.76
CA LEU A 376 -19.42 -21.61 20.95
C LEU A 376 -20.89 -21.95 21.09
N SER A 377 -21.57 -21.35 22.06
CA SER A 377 -23.03 -21.36 22.16
C SER A 377 -23.66 -20.29 21.28
N VAL A 378 -24.99 -20.34 21.11
CA VAL A 378 -25.72 -19.33 20.32
C VAL A 378 -25.58 -17.90 20.89
N LYS A 379 -25.29 -17.78 22.20
CA LYS A 379 -25.13 -16.50 22.90
C LYS A 379 -23.68 -15.99 22.85
N ASP A 380 -22.71 -16.83 22.51
CA ASP A 380 -21.32 -16.40 22.44
C ASP A 380 -21.06 -15.65 21.14
N PRO A 381 -20.27 -14.58 21.17
CA PRO A 381 -19.84 -13.91 19.95
C PRO A 381 -18.98 -14.85 19.10
N ASP A 382 -18.96 -14.62 17.80
CA ASP A 382 -18.05 -15.31 16.89
C ASP A 382 -16.59 -14.99 17.24
N VAL A 383 -15.69 -15.94 16.94
CA VAL A 383 -14.26 -15.65 16.99
C VAL A 383 -13.90 -14.71 15.84
N THR A 384 -12.99 -13.79 16.10
CA THR A 384 -12.48 -12.87 15.08
C THR A 384 -11.30 -13.48 14.33
N TYR A 385 -10.90 -12.85 13.23
CA TYR A 385 -9.68 -13.29 12.54
C TYR A 385 -8.43 -13.16 13.43
N GLU A 386 -8.36 -12.16 14.31
CA GLU A 386 -7.27 -12.02 15.28
C GLU A 386 -7.13 -13.26 16.18
N ASP A 387 -8.24 -13.89 16.58
CA ASP A 387 -8.23 -15.11 17.38
C ASP A 387 -7.69 -16.29 16.55
N VAL A 388 -8.05 -16.36 15.26
CA VAL A 388 -7.60 -17.38 14.32
C VAL A 388 -6.13 -17.21 13.98
N ALA A 389 -5.69 -15.95 13.79
CA ALA A 389 -4.35 -15.56 13.41
C ALA A 389 -3.30 -15.85 14.51
N HIS A 390 -3.73 -16.09 15.76
CA HIS A 390 -2.80 -16.33 16.87
C HIS A 390 -2.00 -17.62 16.67
N GLY A 391 -0.76 -17.45 16.18
CA GLY A 391 0.15 -18.53 15.84
C GLY A 391 -0.10 -19.17 14.47
N LEU A 392 -0.95 -18.61 13.63
CA LEU A 392 -1.19 -19.08 12.27
C LEU A 392 0.09 -18.97 11.43
N VAL A 393 0.44 -20.05 10.75
CA VAL A 393 1.47 -20.10 9.72
C VAL A 393 0.79 -20.55 8.44
N ALA A 394 0.91 -19.76 7.37
CA ALA A 394 0.21 -20.11 6.13
C ALA A 394 0.96 -19.65 4.88
N VAL A 395 0.76 -20.41 3.80
CA VAL A 395 1.09 -20.05 2.43
C VAL A 395 -0.21 -19.98 1.64
N VAL A 396 -0.55 -18.78 1.17
CA VAL A 396 -1.75 -18.53 0.37
C VAL A 396 -1.32 -18.27 -1.06
N SER A 397 -1.42 -19.26 -1.93
CA SER A 397 -1.04 -19.18 -3.33
C SER A 397 -2.29 -19.13 -4.21
N THR A 398 -2.37 -18.15 -5.10
CA THR A 398 -3.44 -18.03 -6.09
C THR A 398 -2.87 -18.01 -7.50
N ARG A 399 -3.66 -18.47 -8.47
CA ARG A 399 -3.34 -18.39 -9.89
C ARG A 399 -4.51 -17.76 -10.62
N MET A 400 -4.22 -16.68 -11.34
CA MET A 400 -5.23 -15.93 -12.07
C MET A 400 -4.63 -15.24 -13.29
N PRO A 401 -5.07 -15.57 -14.51
CA PRO A 401 -4.70 -14.81 -15.70
C PRO A 401 -5.14 -13.34 -15.61
N GLY A 402 -4.33 -12.43 -16.11
CA GLY A 402 -4.66 -11.00 -16.11
C GLY A 402 -4.76 -10.36 -14.72
N ALA A 403 -4.00 -10.87 -13.77
CA ALA A 403 -3.93 -10.32 -12.41
C ALA A 403 -3.52 -8.84 -12.43
N THR A 404 -4.15 -8.04 -11.57
CA THR A 404 -3.81 -6.64 -11.35
C THR A 404 -3.25 -6.43 -9.95
N TYR A 405 -2.35 -5.47 -9.82
CA TYR A 405 -1.68 -5.16 -8.56
C TYR A 405 -1.80 -3.67 -8.26
N SER A 406 -1.70 -3.30 -6.99
CA SER A 406 -1.81 -1.91 -6.54
C SER A 406 -0.64 -1.03 -7.04
N ASN A 407 0.51 -1.65 -7.31
CA ASN A 407 1.71 -0.99 -7.80
C ASN A 407 2.49 -1.91 -8.76
N GLN A 408 3.48 -1.35 -9.44
CA GLN A 408 4.33 -2.11 -10.35
C GLN A 408 5.29 -3.07 -9.61
N ALA A 409 5.57 -2.84 -8.33
CA ALA A 409 6.33 -3.77 -7.49
C ALA A 409 5.56 -5.06 -7.19
N LYS A 410 4.26 -5.10 -7.50
CA LYS A 410 3.36 -6.25 -7.30
C LYS A 410 3.19 -6.66 -5.83
N ASP A 411 3.38 -5.72 -4.90
CA ASP A 411 3.36 -6.00 -3.45
C ASP A 411 1.99 -6.42 -2.93
N GLN A 412 0.93 -6.02 -3.62
CA GLN A 412 -0.45 -6.29 -3.20
C GLN A 412 -1.31 -6.68 -4.40
N LEU A 413 -1.95 -7.85 -4.32
CA LEU A 413 -2.94 -8.27 -5.34
C LEU A 413 -4.19 -7.41 -5.20
N ASP A 414 -4.52 -6.74 -6.30
CA ASP A 414 -5.74 -5.96 -6.44
C ASP A 414 -6.76 -6.66 -7.37
N GLY A 415 -7.79 -5.97 -7.77
CA GLY A 415 -8.79 -6.45 -8.72
C GLY A 415 -10.17 -5.85 -8.45
N ALA A 416 -11.03 -5.98 -9.43
CA ALA A 416 -12.41 -5.54 -9.33
C ALA A 416 -13.14 -6.20 -8.13
N PRO A 417 -14.17 -5.58 -7.56
CA PRO A 417 -14.97 -6.17 -6.48
C PRO A 417 -15.52 -7.56 -6.79
N SER A 418 -15.79 -7.85 -8.07
CA SER A 418 -16.21 -9.19 -8.54
C SER A 418 -15.14 -10.25 -8.29
N VAL A 419 -13.86 -9.92 -8.47
CA VAL A 419 -12.72 -10.82 -8.19
C VAL A 419 -12.64 -11.13 -6.71
N SER A 420 -12.71 -10.12 -5.84
CA SER A 420 -12.71 -10.32 -4.38
C SER A 420 -13.85 -11.23 -3.91
N LYS A 421 -15.06 -11.02 -4.42
CA LYS A 421 -16.22 -11.88 -4.12
C LYS A 421 -16.01 -13.31 -4.62
N ALA A 422 -15.48 -13.46 -5.83
CA ALA A 422 -15.20 -14.77 -6.42
C ALA A 422 -14.15 -15.55 -5.63
N LEU A 423 -13.04 -14.89 -5.25
CA LEU A 423 -11.99 -15.50 -4.40
C LEU A 423 -12.57 -15.94 -3.04
N THR A 424 -13.35 -15.10 -2.37
CA THR A 424 -13.97 -15.47 -1.08
C THR A 424 -14.92 -16.65 -1.25
N LYS A 425 -15.78 -16.62 -2.27
CA LYS A 425 -16.74 -17.72 -2.54
C LYS A 425 -16.02 -19.00 -2.88
N MET A 426 -14.97 -18.95 -3.69
CA MET A 426 -14.16 -20.09 -4.10
C MET A 426 -13.52 -20.78 -2.90
N MET A 427 -12.92 -20.02 -1.98
CA MET A 427 -12.22 -20.56 -0.81
C MET A 427 -13.18 -21.03 0.30
N SER A 428 -14.38 -20.44 0.39
CA SER A 428 -15.32 -20.70 1.51
C SER A 428 -15.79 -22.15 1.56
N GLY A 429 -16.20 -22.74 0.43
CA GLY A 429 -16.68 -24.12 0.38
C GLY A 429 -15.63 -25.13 0.84
N PRO A 430 -14.46 -25.19 0.18
CA PRO A 430 -13.38 -26.13 0.55
C PRO A 430 -12.85 -25.94 1.99
N LEU A 431 -12.72 -24.69 2.49
CA LEU A 431 -12.32 -24.45 3.87
C LEU A 431 -13.40 -24.88 4.88
N GLU A 432 -14.66 -24.70 4.53
CA GLU A 432 -15.75 -25.21 5.35
C GLU A 432 -15.76 -26.75 5.38
N GLU A 433 -15.55 -27.39 4.23
CA GLU A 433 -15.45 -28.86 4.12
C GLU A 433 -14.27 -29.39 4.95
N TRP A 434 -13.09 -28.72 4.87
CA TRP A 434 -11.95 -29.01 5.73
C TRP A 434 -12.33 -28.91 7.22
N ALA A 435 -12.90 -27.78 7.65
CA ALA A 435 -13.22 -27.52 9.06
C ALA A 435 -14.26 -28.50 9.60
N MET A 436 -15.24 -28.91 8.79
CA MET A 436 -16.30 -29.87 9.16
C MET A 436 -15.90 -31.32 8.95
N GLY A 437 -14.75 -31.57 8.33
CA GLY A 437 -14.22 -32.88 8.04
C GLY A 437 -13.80 -33.68 9.28
N ARG A 438 -13.21 -34.86 9.03
CA ARG A 438 -12.81 -35.82 10.08
C ARG A 438 -11.32 -35.75 10.44
N ASP A 439 -10.61 -34.75 9.98
CA ASP A 439 -9.20 -34.58 10.33
C ASP A 439 -9.05 -34.44 11.84
N LYS A 440 -8.20 -35.32 12.42
CA LYS A 440 -7.96 -35.39 13.87
C LYS A 440 -7.36 -34.13 14.48
N ASN A 441 -6.72 -33.29 13.67
CA ASN A 441 -6.04 -32.06 14.11
C ASN A 441 -6.99 -30.86 14.17
N VAL A 442 -8.10 -30.85 13.42
CA VAL A 442 -9.07 -29.73 13.41
C VAL A 442 -9.63 -29.40 14.81
N PRO A 443 -10.01 -30.39 15.66
CA PRO A 443 -10.43 -30.09 17.03
C PRO A 443 -9.36 -29.34 17.85
N ALA A 444 -8.08 -29.71 17.73
CA ALA A 444 -7.00 -29.09 18.45
C ALA A 444 -6.80 -27.61 17.98
N VAL A 445 -6.93 -27.35 16.68
CA VAL A 445 -6.95 -25.99 16.12
C VAL A 445 -8.11 -25.18 16.70
N CYS A 446 -9.31 -25.75 16.72
CA CYS A 446 -10.50 -25.10 17.28
C CYS A 446 -10.34 -24.78 18.77
N GLU A 447 -9.75 -25.69 19.55
CA GLU A 447 -9.47 -25.44 20.98
C GLU A 447 -8.46 -24.32 21.17
N ARG A 448 -7.43 -24.23 20.31
CA ARG A 448 -6.44 -23.15 20.30
C ARG A 448 -7.09 -21.80 20.02
N VAL A 449 -7.86 -21.71 18.94
CA VAL A 449 -8.59 -20.48 18.56
C VAL A 449 -9.56 -20.06 19.66
N LEU A 450 -10.30 -21.01 20.24
CA LEU A 450 -11.24 -20.74 21.34
C LEU A 450 -10.50 -20.25 22.59
N LYS A 451 -9.29 -20.75 22.88
CA LYS A 451 -8.44 -20.29 23.97
C LYS A 451 -8.00 -18.82 23.73
N ALA A 452 -7.59 -18.48 22.53
CA ALA A 452 -7.22 -17.10 22.14
C ALA A 452 -8.43 -16.16 22.29
N ALA A 453 -9.59 -16.55 21.76
CA ALA A 453 -10.83 -15.77 21.88
C ALA A 453 -11.24 -15.54 23.35
N ARG A 454 -11.15 -16.57 24.18
CA ARG A 454 -11.44 -16.46 25.62
C ARG A 454 -10.45 -15.54 26.33
N ALA A 455 -9.17 -15.59 25.98
CA ALA A 455 -8.15 -14.71 26.53
C ALA A 455 -8.44 -13.24 26.13
N ARG A 456 -8.75 -12.96 24.87
CA ARG A 456 -9.15 -11.63 24.38
C ARG A 456 -10.39 -11.12 25.12
N LEU A 457 -11.46 -11.92 25.19
CA LEU A 457 -12.69 -11.54 25.88
C LEU A 457 -12.48 -11.35 27.39
N SER A 458 -11.60 -12.15 28.02
CA SER A 458 -11.25 -11.99 29.43
C SER A 458 -10.44 -10.72 29.67
N ALA A 459 -9.48 -10.38 28.78
CA ALA A 459 -8.74 -9.14 28.83
C ALA A 459 -9.68 -7.94 28.66
N GLN A 460 -10.61 -8.01 27.70
CA GLN A 460 -11.64 -6.98 27.50
C GLN A 460 -12.49 -6.78 28.76
N LYS A 461 -12.98 -7.86 29.36
CA LYS A 461 -13.75 -7.77 30.61
C LYS A 461 -12.95 -7.18 31.78
N LYS A 462 -11.65 -7.46 31.88
CA LYS A 462 -10.77 -6.85 32.90
C LYS A 462 -10.59 -5.37 32.66
N VAL A 463 -10.43 -4.96 31.41
CA VAL A 463 -10.38 -3.55 31.01
C VAL A 463 -11.70 -2.89 31.38
N ASP A 464 -12.84 -3.47 30.99
CA ASP A 464 -14.17 -2.94 31.28
C ASP A 464 -14.42 -2.85 32.79
N ALA A 465 -13.99 -3.85 33.57
CA ALA A 465 -14.10 -3.85 35.05
C ALA A 465 -13.15 -2.84 35.71
N SER A 466 -11.91 -2.71 35.20
CA SER A 466 -10.97 -1.67 35.66
C SER A 466 -11.50 -0.27 35.40
N LEU A 467 -12.20 -0.11 34.30
CA LEU A 467 -12.83 1.13 33.88
C LEU A 467 -14.09 1.45 34.71
N ALA A 468 -14.86 0.43 35.06
CA ALA A 468 -15.99 0.57 35.99
C ALA A 468 -15.53 0.95 37.40
N SER A 469 -14.37 0.43 37.86
CA SER A 469 -13.78 0.79 39.17
C SER A 469 -13.06 2.15 39.15
N ALA A 470 -12.57 2.62 38.00
CA ALA A 470 -12.03 3.99 37.86
C ALA A 470 -13.12 5.09 38.01
N LYS A 471 -14.41 4.73 37.92
CA LYS A 471 -15.53 5.63 38.31
C LYS A 471 -15.46 6.09 39.76
N ILE A 472 -14.71 5.43 40.62
CA ILE A 472 -14.67 5.70 42.06
C ILE A 472 -13.39 6.45 42.50
N ALA A 473 -12.33 6.41 41.70
CA ALA A 473 -11.12 7.19 41.96
C ALA A 473 -11.25 8.56 41.28
N LYS A 474 -11.18 9.65 42.03
CA LYS A 474 -10.96 11.00 41.49
C LYS A 474 -9.68 10.96 40.66
N ALA A 475 -9.81 10.73 39.36
CA ALA A 475 -8.68 10.76 38.45
C ALA A 475 -8.07 12.18 38.53
N ALA A 476 -6.75 12.27 38.70
CA ALA A 476 -6.06 13.54 38.67
C ALA A 476 -6.27 14.18 37.29
N LEU A 477 -6.67 15.45 37.29
CA LEU A 477 -6.81 16.21 36.05
C LEU A 477 -5.45 16.27 35.33
N PRO A 478 -5.45 16.26 33.95
CA PRO A 478 -4.22 16.37 33.20
C PRO A 478 -3.44 17.63 33.57
N ALA A 479 -2.14 17.51 33.80
CA ALA A 479 -1.29 18.66 34.18
C ALA A 479 -1.27 19.76 33.10
N LYS A 480 -1.53 19.43 31.85
CA LYS A 480 -1.59 20.37 30.70
C LYS A 480 -2.99 21.01 30.52
N LEU A 481 -4.00 20.61 31.31
CA LEU A 481 -5.34 21.17 31.22
C LEU A 481 -5.34 22.59 31.78
N VAL A 482 -5.83 23.53 31.00
CA VAL A 482 -6.16 24.89 31.47
C VAL A 482 -7.63 24.88 31.84
N GLU A 483 -7.93 24.88 33.14
CA GLU A 483 -9.27 24.70 33.68
C GLU A 483 -10.21 25.89 33.40
N ALA A 484 -11.51 25.63 33.28
CA ALA A 484 -12.56 26.64 33.20
C ALA A 484 -13.08 27.03 34.62
N GLU A 485 -13.51 28.27 34.78
CA GLU A 485 -14.21 28.67 35.98
C GLU A 485 -15.60 28.04 36.06
N GLY A 486 -15.93 27.40 37.13
CA GLY A 486 -17.19 26.68 37.30
C GLY A 486 -17.19 25.24 36.75
N ALA A 487 -16.06 24.72 36.25
CA ALA A 487 -16.00 23.34 35.82
C ALA A 487 -16.32 22.35 36.96
N GLY A 488 -17.19 21.37 36.67
CA GLY A 488 -17.64 20.38 37.67
C GLY A 488 -18.60 20.89 38.71
N THR A 489 -19.10 22.12 38.60
CA THR A 489 -20.13 22.69 39.52
C THR A 489 -21.55 22.62 38.94
N GLY A 490 -21.71 22.12 37.72
CA GLY A 490 -22.97 22.15 36.97
C GLY A 490 -23.21 23.42 36.17
N ALA A 491 -22.27 24.39 36.22
CA ALA A 491 -22.28 25.56 35.33
C ALA A 491 -22.02 25.13 33.85
N THR A 492 -22.62 25.84 32.90
CA THR A 492 -22.41 25.59 31.49
C THR A 492 -20.98 26.00 31.10
N THR A 493 -20.07 25.04 31.09
CA THR A 493 -18.66 25.19 30.71
C THR A 493 -18.34 24.27 29.56
N PHE A 494 -17.30 24.59 28.82
CA PHE A 494 -16.88 23.85 27.60
C PHE A 494 -15.44 23.32 27.74
N LEU A 495 -15.14 22.18 27.10
CA LEU A 495 -13.78 21.68 26.95
C LEU A 495 -13.33 21.87 25.51
N MET A 496 -12.43 22.80 25.25
CA MET A 496 -11.83 22.98 23.94
C MET A 496 -10.58 22.12 23.81
N VAL A 497 -10.60 21.19 22.85
CA VAL A 497 -9.49 20.31 22.52
C VAL A 497 -8.73 20.93 21.35
N CYS A 498 -7.47 21.27 21.56
CA CYS A 498 -6.66 22.07 20.65
C CYS A 498 -5.53 21.24 20.04
N GLU A 499 -5.14 21.59 18.80
CA GLU A 499 -4.00 20.99 18.10
C GLU A 499 -2.67 21.52 18.69
N GLY A 500 -2.09 20.76 19.64
CA GLY A 500 -0.78 21.03 20.22
C GLY A 500 -0.71 22.18 21.23
N ASP A 501 0.46 22.32 21.84
CA ASP A 501 0.69 23.29 22.92
C ASP A 501 0.77 24.74 22.40
N SER A 502 1.14 24.93 21.12
CA SER A 502 1.20 26.26 20.49
C SER A 502 -0.18 26.88 20.36
N ALA A 503 -1.17 26.10 19.90
CA ALA A 503 -2.56 26.54 19.83
C ALA A 503 -3.12 26.86 21.23
N VAL A 504 -2.84 26.01 22.25
CA VAL A 504 -3.24 26.27 23.64
C VAL A 504 -2.67 27.60 24.14
N SER A 505 -1.41 27.91 23.83
CA SER A 505 -0.75 29.15 24.27
C SER A 505 -1.40 30.40 23.66
N GLY A 506 -1.81 30.35 22.38
CA GLY A 506 -2.57 31.41 21.72
C GLY A 506 -3.97 31.58 22.30
N LEU A 507 -4.72 30.47 22.34
CA LEU A 507 -6.10 30.44 22.82
C LEU A 507 -6.23 30.79 24.30
N LYS A 508 -5.22 30.48 25.15
CA LYS A 508 -5.22 30.81 26.57
C LYS A 508 -5.31 32.32 26.84
N ARG A 509 -4.75 33.13 25.93
CA ARG A 509 -4.82 34.62 26.07
C ARG A 509 -6.13 35.19 25.55
N ALA A 510 -6.78 34.47 24.66
CA ALA A 510 -8.01 34.89 23.98
C ALA A 510 -9.29 34.34 24.64
N ARG A 511 -9.21 33.29 25.46
CA ARG A 511 -10.36 32.52 25.95
C ARG A 511 -11.28 33.30 26.90
N THR A 512 -12.52 32.87 26.95
CA THR A 512 -13.46 33.17 28.03
C THR A 512 -13.25 32.22 29.20
N LEU A 513 -13.63 32.63 30.41
CA LEU A 513 -13.35 31.87 31.63
C LEU A 513 -14.17 30.57 31.75
N ASP A 514 -15.28 30.46 31.06
CA ASP A 514 -16.14 29.28 30.98
C ASP A 514 -15.59 28.17 30.05
N CYS A 515 -14.48 28.43 29.36
CA CYS A 515 -13.88 27.47 28.43
C CYS A 515 -12.55 26.93 28.94
N ALA A 516 -12.44 25.63 29.17
CA ALA A 516 -11.21 24.91 29.46
C ALA A 516 -10.45 24.61 28.17
N LEU A 517 -9.12 24.48 28.21
CA LEU A 517 -8.28 24.13 27.08
C LEU A 517 -7.46 22.87 27.36
N LEU A 518 -7.48 21.93 26.42
CA LEU A 518 -6.67 20.72 26.45
C LEU A 518 -5.91 20.55 25.14
N GLY A 519 -4.59 20.67 25.16
CA GLY A 519 -3.75 20.42 23.99
C GLY A 519 -3.55 18.93 23.74
N VAL A 520 -3.78 18.48 22.52
CA VAL A 520 -3.44 17.12 22.06
C VAL A 520 -2.26 17.20 21.09
N ARG A 521 -1.22 16.38 21.32
CA ARG A 521 0.03 16.44 20.54
C ARG A 521 0.01 15.46 19.39
N GLY A 522 0.32 15.93 18.19
CA GLY A 522 0.49 15.13 16.99
C GLY A 522 -0.80 14.54 16.44
N LYS A 523 -0.68 13.72 15.40
CA LYS A 523 -1.82 13.03 14.80
C LYS A 523 -2.37 11.98 15.77
N GLY A 524 -3.65 12.12 16.13
CA GLY A 524 -4.32 11.21 17.05
C GLY A 524 -4.29 9.76 16.58
N ILE A 525 -4.47 8.82 17.51
CA ILE A 525 -4.60 7.41 17.18
C ILE A 525 -5.88 7.19 16.35
N ASN A 526 -5.77 6.40 15.27
CA ASN A 526 -6.95 5.96 14.52
C ASN A 526 -7.74 4.94 15.35
N ALA A 527 -8.78 5.42 16.04
CA ALA A 527 -9.55 4.61 16.97
C ALA A 527 -10.46 3.57 16.28
N LEU A 528 -10.72 3.66 14.98
CA LEU A 528 -11.41 2.62 14.21
C LEU A 528 -10.50 1.41 13.94
N LYS A 529 -9.23 1.67 13.60
CA LYS A 529 -8.25 0.61 13.32
C LYS A 529 -7.64 0.00 14.59
N ALA A 530 -7.46 0.81 15.62
CA ALA A 530 -6.78 0.38 16.83
C ALA A 530 -7.72 -0.40 17.74
N SER A 531 -7.18 -1.44 18.40
CA SER A 531 -7.89 -2.11 19.47
C SER A 531 -8.19 -1.13 20.62
N THR A 532 -9.27 -1.38 21.35
CA THR A 532 -9.65 -0.53 22.49
C THR A 532 -8.52 -0.39 23.50
N GLU A 533 -7.72 -1.43 23.73
CA GLU A 533 -6.54 -1.39 24.62
C GLU A 533 -5.49 -0.38 24.13
N LYS A 534 -5.18 -0.37 22.81
CA LYS A 534 -4.24 0.59 22.23
C LYS A 534 -4.77 2.03 22.32
N VAL A 535 -6.07 2.22 22.07
CA VAL A 535 -6.71 3.53 22.22
C VAL A 535 -6.58 4.02 23.66
N LEU A 536 -6.91 3.19 24.64
CA LEU A 536 -6.84 3.52 26.06
C LEU A 536 -5.41 3.60 26.62
N ALA A 537 -4.42 2.96 25.97
CA ALA A 537 -3.01 3.10 26.33
C ALA A 537 -2.43 4.45 25.89
N ASN A 538 -3.04 5.12 24.92
CA ASN A 538 -2.58 6.41 24.40
C ASN A 538 -2.72 7.51 25.46
N GLY A 539 -1.65 8.28 25.70
CA GLY A 539 -1.59 9.33 26.73
C GLY A 539 -2.58 10.47 26.47
N GLU A 540 -2.71 10.92 25.22
CA GLU A 540 -3.62 12.01 24.84
C GLU A 540 -5.09 11.61 25.04
N VAL A 541 -5.42 10.34 24.73
CA VAL A 541 -6.76 9.79 24.97
C VAL A 541 -7.05 9.70 26.48
N LYS A 542 -6.08 9.26 27.29
CA LYS A 542 -6.23 9.25 28.76
C LYS A 542 -6.47 10.64 29.31
N ASP A 543 -5.74 11.63 28.84
CA ASP A 543 -5.91 13.02 29.24
C ASP A 543 -7.31 13.54 28.89
N LEU A 544 -7.81 13.20 27.68
CA LEU A 544 -9.16 13.57 27.26
C LEU A 544 -10.23 12.92 28.17
N ILE A 545 -10.13 11.62 28.45
CA ILE A 545 -11.05 10.91 29.35
C ILE A 545 -11.04 11.53 30.73
N ASN A 546 -9.86 11.82 31.29
CA ASN A 546 -9.71 12.41 32.61
C ASN A 546 -10.25 13.85 32.67
N ALA A 547 -10.06 14.63 31.61
CA ALA A 547 -10.60 15.97 31.50
C ALA A 547 -12.13 15.96 31.44
N VAL A 548 -12.74 15.09 30.65
CA VAL A 548 -14.21 14.94 30.54
C VAL A 548 -14.83 14.47 31.87
N GLY A 549 -14.15 13.57 32.59
CA GLY A 549 -14.50 13.18 33.95
C GLY A 549 -15.79 12.38 34.11
N ALA A 550 -16.39 11.90 33.02
CA ALA A 550 -17.71 11.25 33.00
C ALA A 550 -17.67 9.76 32.63
N GLY A 551 -16.49 9.14 32.72
CA GLY A 551 -16.27 7.78 32.21
C GLY A 551 -16.12 7.72 30.71
N PHE A 552 -16.25 6.52 30.12
CA PHE A 552 -16.18 6.33 28.67
C PHE A 552 -16.78 4.97 28.25
N GLY A 553 -17.06 4.79 26.96
CA GLY A 553 -17.70 3.60 26.42
C GLY A 553 -19.02 3.31 27.11
N ALA A 554 -19.29 2.05 27.43
CA ALA A 554 -20.53 1.65 28.11
C ALA A 554 -20.72 2.28 29.50
N SER A 555 -19.66 2.87 30.08
CA SER A 555 -19.71 3.53 31.38
C SER A 555 -19.80 5.06 31.30
N PHE A 556 -19.88 5.62 30.12
CA PHE A 556 -20.01 7.06 29.93
C PHE A 556 -21.38 7.55 30.42
N ASP A 557 -21.37 8.60 31.21
CA ASP A 557 -22.56 9.26 31.77
C ASP A 557 -22.57 10.72 31.34
N LEU A 558 -23.39 11.05 30.36
CA LEU A 558 -23.50 12.40 29.81
C LEU A 558 -23.84 13.44 30.89
N GLY A 559 -24.67 13.05 31.86
CA GLY A 559 -25.06 13.95 32.98
C GLY A 559 -23.96 14.20 33.99
N ALA A 560 -22.90 13.38 33.99
CA ALA A 560 -21.76 13.50 34.89
C ALA A 560 -20.57 14.26 34.27
N MET A 561 -20.71 14.80 33.06
CA MET A 561 -19.66 15.54 32.37
C MET A 561 -19.19 16.73 33.22
N ARG A 562 -17.85 16.89 33.31
CA ARG A 562 -17.22 18.04 33.95
C ARG A 562 -17.54 19.36 33.26
N TYR A 563 -17.78 19.29 31.94
CA TYR A 563 -18.11 20.42 31.07
C TYR A 563 -19.48 20.21 30.40
N PRO A 564 -20.59 20.59 31.07
CA PRO A 564 -21.94 20.32 30.54
C PRO A 564 -22.25 21.01 29.21
N GLY A 565 -21.53 22.07 28.85
CA GLY A 565 -21.67 22.72 27.54
C GLY A 565 -21.14 21.89 26.37
N GLY A 566 -20.30 20.89 26.64
CA GLY A 566 -19.79 19.97 25.62
C GLY A 566 -18.32 20.12 25.30
N ILE A 567 -17.92 19.44 24.25
CA ILE A 567 -16.54 19.41 23.72
C ILE A 567 -16.48 20.27 22.45
N VAL A 568 -15.42 21.08 22.33
CA VAL A 568 -15.17 21.95 21.18
C VAL A 568 -13.82 21.55 20.57
N ILE A 569 -13.77 21.16 19.32
CA ILE A 569 -12.52 20.82 18.62
C ILE A 569 -12.01 22.07 17.92
N ALA A 570 -10.75 22.45 18.18
CA ALA A 570 -10.08 23.59 17.60
C ALA A 570 -8.75 23.14 16.96
N THR A 571 -8.74 23.03 15.61
CA THR A 571 -7.59 22.65 14.78
C THR A 571 -7.30 23.75 13.77
N ASP A 572 -6.11 23.68 13.18
CA ASP A 572 -5.71 24.59 12.13
C ASP A 572 -6.61 24.45 10.88
N ALA A 573 -6.70 25.48 10.05
CA ALA A 573 -7.57 25.48 8.86
C ALA A 573 -6.97 24.73 7.66
N ASP A 574 -5.84 24.05 7.83
CA ASP A 574 -5.15 23.32 6.80
C ASP A 574 -5.62 21.83 6.69
N PRO A 575 -5.16 21.08 5.68
CA PRO A 575 -5.53 19.67 5.52
C PRO A 575 -5.11 18.77 6.70
N ASP A 576 -4.00 19.09 7.38
CA ASP A 576 -3.54 18.34 8.55
C ASP A 576 -4.45 18.57 9.76
N GLY A 577 -4.84 19.83 10.00
CA GLY A 577 -5.82 20.16 11.03
C GLY A 577 -7.18 19.51 10.79
N SER A 578 -7.66 19.47 9.54
CA SER A 578 -8.88 18.75 9.15
C SER A 578 -8.77 17.25 9.44
N HIS A 579 -7.62 16.64 9.17
CA HIS A 579 -7.36 15.24 9.48
C HIS A 579 -7.35 14.98 11.00
N ILE A 580 -6.71 15.85 11.79
CA ILE A 580 -6.69 15.74 13.25
C ILE A 580 -8.10 15.90 13.83
N ALA A 581 -8.89 16.86 13.34
CA ALA A 581 -10.29 17.04 13.75
C ALA A 581 -11.10 15.75 13.51
N THR A 582 -10.97 15.15 12.34
CA THR A 582 -11.71 13.93 12.01
C THR A 582 -11.28 12.73 12.87
N LEU A 583 -9.98 12.60 13.20
CA LEU A 583 -9.52 11.59 14.15
C LEU A 583 -10.10 11.81 15.55
N LEU A 584 -10.21 13.08 15.99
CA LEU A 584 -10.85 13.43 17.27
C LEU A 584 -12.34 13.11 17.28
N TYR A 585 -13.07 13.32 16.15
CA TYR A 585 -14.48 12.91 16.04
C TYR A 585 -14.63 11.40 16.26
N VAL A 586 -13.79 10.60 15.62
CA VAL A 586 -13.81 9.13 15.76
C VAL A 586 -13.50 8.72 17.21
N ILE A 587 -12.55 9.39 17.86
CA ILE A 587 -12.21 9.14 19.27
C ILE A 587 -13.39 9.51 20.17
N VAL A 588 -13.99 10.68 19.99
CA VAL A 588 -15.14 11.16 20.79
C VAL A 588 -16.35 10.25 20.59
N ASP A 589 -16.66 9.88 19.35
CA ASP A 589 -17.78 8.99 19.02
C ASP A 589 -17.62 7.61 19.70
N LYS A 590 -16.43 7.04 19.65
CA LYS A 590 -16.12 5.73 20.26
C LYS A 590 -16.10 5.75 21.79
N LEU A 591 -15.60 6.83 22.37
CA LEU A 591 -15.38 6.92 23.83
C LEU A 591 -16.56 7.53 24.59
N PHE A 592 -17.31 8.43 23.99
CA PHE A 592 -18.40 9.17 24.63
C PHE A 592 -19.71 8.99 23.86
N PRO A 593 -20.26 7.76 23.83
CA PRO A 593 -21.46 7.46 23.06
C PRO A 593 -22.64 8.34 23.46
N GLY A 594 -23.36 8.85 22.47
CA GLY A 594 -24.49 9.75 22.64
C GLY A 594 -24.12 11.23 22.80
N LEU A 595 -22.84 11.59 22.92
CA LEU A 595 -22.42 12.99 23.05
C LEU A 595 -22.71 13.79 21.76
N ILE A 596 -22.45 13.20 20.58
CA ILE A 596 -22.76 13.81 19.28
C ILE A 596 -24.28 13.94 19.13
N ASP A 597 -25.02 12.90 19.45
CA ASP A 597 -26.49 12.86 19.30
C ASP A 597 -27.19 13.85 20.27
N ALA A 598 -26.56 14.15 21.41
CA ALA A 598 -26.97 15.21 22.33
C ALA A 598 -26.64 16.63 21.83
N GLY A 599 -25.93 16.77 20.71
CA GLY A 599 -25.52 18.05 20.14
C GLY A 599 -24.45 18.78 20.96
N LEU A 600 -23.62 18.03 21.70
CA LEU A 600 -22.59 18.57 22.61
C LEU A 600 -21.16 18.45 22.03
N LEU A 601 -21.03 18.17 20.74
CA LEU A 601 -19.75 18.25 20.03
C LEU A 601 -19.78 19.41 19.04
N PHE A 602 -18.75 20.25 19.09
CA PHE A 602 -18.58 21.41 18.24
C PHE A 602 -17.20 21.43 17.60
N GLN A 603 -17.07 22.07 16.45
CA GLN A 603 -15.81 22.42 15.82
C GLN A 603 -15.71 23.93 15.67
N VAL A 604 -14.56 24.50 15.97
CA VAL A 604 -14.26 25.89 15.59
C VAL A 604 -14.00 25.93 14.10
N LYS A 605 -14.80 26.67 13.36
CA LYS A 605 -14.56 26.93 11.95
C LYS A 605 -13.57 28.11 11.86
N THR A 606 -12.28 27.79 11.72
CA THR A 606 -11.22 28.78 11.60
C THR A 606 -11.22 29.32 10.17
N PRO A 607 -11.24 30.68 9.96
CA PRO A 607 -11.07 31.24 8.64
C PRO A 607 -9.72 30.84 8.01
N LEU A 608 -9.73 30.49 6.73
CA LEU A 608 -8.51 30.24 5.96
C LEU A 608 -7.80 31.54 5.59
N ALA A 609 -8.57 32.61 5.41
CA ALA A 609 -8.07 33.95 5.13
C ALA A 609 -8.96 35.02 5.77
N VAL A 610 -8.37 36.17 6.08
CA VAL A 610 -9.11 37.38 6.50
C VAL A 610 -8.81 38.48 5.52
N VAL A 611 -9.87 38.98 4.87
CA VAL A 611 -9.78 40.11 3.95
C VAL A 611 -10.11 41.40 4.70
N SER A 612 -9.14 42.25 4.90
CA SER A 612 -9.27 43.53 5.61
C SER A 612 -9.52 44.65 4.60
N VAL A 613 -10.64 45.36 4.76
CA VAL A 613 -11.10 46.43 3.87
C VAL A 613 -10.91 47.74 4.58
N LYS A 614 -10.13 48.64 4.01
CA LYS A 614 -9.98 50.03 4.52
C LYS A 614 -11.22 50.85 4.17
N ASN A 615 -11.69 51.63 5.14
CA ASN A 615 -12.93 52.41 5.04
C ASN A 615 -14.19 51.55 4.80
N GLY A 616 -14.18 50.27 5.11
CA GLY A 616 -15.30 49.36 4.94
C GLY A 616 -16.54 49.74 5.78
N ASP A 617 -16.33 50.50 6.85
CA ASP A 617 -17.38 51.04 7.73
C ASP A 617 -17.84 52.45 7.37
N GLY A 618 -17.23 53.06 6.33
CA GLY A 618 -17.53 54.43 5.90
C GLY A 618 -17.04 55.51 6.87
N GLN A 619 -16.39 55.16 8.00
CA GLN A 619 -15.88 56.07 9.04
C GLN A 619 -14.35 56.08 9.14
N GLY A 620 -13.64 55.44 8.22
CA GLY A 620 -12.18 55.36 8.18
C GLY A 620 -11.59 54.16 8.90
N GLY A 621 -12.40 53.26 9.43
CA GLY A 621 -12.01 52.01 10.06
C GLY A 621 -11.66 50.89 9.09
N VAL A 622 -11.07 49.82 9.64
CA VAL A 622 -10.79 48.59 8.90
C VAL A 622 -11.87 47.58 9.25
N VAL A 623 -12.56 47.03 8.26
CA VAL A 623 -13.52 45.92 8.42
C VAL A 623 -12.84 44.62 8.00
N GLU A 624 -12.83 43.62 8.87
CA GLU A 624 -12.29 42.31 8.61
C GLU A 624 -13.39 41.35 8.16
N LEU A 625 -13.22 40.72 7.00
CA LEU A 625 -14.14 39.75 6.41
C LEU A 625 -13.46 38.38 6.43
N PRO A 626 -13.96 37.39 7.25
CA PRO A 626 -13.43 36.07 7.25
C PRO A 626 -13.84 35.30 5.99
N ALA A 627 -12.90 34.57 5.37
CA ALA A 627 -13.14 33.62 4.30
C ALA A 627 -12.73 32.23 4.75
N PHE A 628 -13.62 31.25 4.61
CA PHE A 628 -13.42 29.89 5.09
C PHE A 628 -12.94 28.94 4.00
N THR A 629 -12.96 29.40 2.73
CA THR A 629 -12.39 28.69 1.59
C THR A 629 -11.56 29.65 0.74
N LEU A 630 -10.64 29.10 -0.07
CA LEU A 630 -9.87 29.91 -1.03
C LEU A 630 -10.81 30.55 -2.08
N GLY A 631 -11.89 29.85 -2.45
CA GLY A 631 -12.91 30.36 -3.38
C GLY A 631 -13.59 31.60 -2.81
N GLU A 632 -14.09 31.55 -1.57
CA GLU A 632 -14.67 32.69 -0.87
C GLU A 632 -13.72 33.88 -0.80
N ALA A 633 -12.45 33.64 -0.44
CA ALA A 633 -11.44 34.69 -0.36
C ALA A 633 -11.22 35.36 -1.73
N HIS A 634 -11.11 34.57 -2.79
CA HIS A 634 -10.94 35.10 -4.15
C HIS A 634 -12.19 35.85 -4.65
N ASP A 635 -13.39 35.37 -4.33
CA ASP A 635 -14.63 36.04 -4.69
C ASP A 635 -14.77 37.37 -3.94
N MET A 636 -14.49 37.41 -2.64
CA MET A 636 -14.45 38.65 -1.87
C MET A 636 -13.44 39.66 -2.45
N MET A 637 -12.20 39.23 -2.73
CA MET A 637 -11.19 40.07 -3.31
C MET A 637 -11.61 40.64 -4.67
N ARG A 638 -12.27 39.85 -5.50
CA ARG A 638 -12.78 40.25 -6.80
C ARG A 638 -13.89 41.32 -6.65
N GLN A 639 -14.88 41.07 -5.78
CA GLN A 639 -15.97 41.99 -5.50
C GLN A 639 -15.46 43.33 -4.97
N LEU A 640 -14.47 43.32 -4.06
CA LEU A 640 -13.87 44.53 -3.52
C LEU A 640 -13.06 45.30 -4.57
N ALA A 641 -12.33 44.60 -5.44
CA ALA A 641 -11.61 45.22 -6.55
C ALA A 641 -12.58 45.86 -7.57
N ASP A 642 -13.69 45.16 -7.89
CA ASP A 642 -14.72 45.70 -8.79
C ASP A 642 -15.43 46.93 -8.21
N ALA A 643 -15.57 46.98 -6.88
CA ALA A 643 -16.11 48.14 -6.15
C ALA A 643 -15.09 49.27 -5.94
N GLY A 644 -13.83 49.10 -6.36
CA GLY A 644 -12.76 50.10 -6.21
C GLY A 644 -12.27 50.28 -4.78
N LEU A 645 -12.53 49.33 -3.89
CA LEU A 645 -12.13 49.36 -2.48
C LEU A 645 -10.71 48.81 -2.30
N SER A 646 -9.92 49.46 -1.43
CA SER A 646 -8.60 48.96 -1.05
C SER A 646 -8.72 47.89 0.03
N TYR A 647 -8.08 46.76 -0.21
CA TYR A 647 -8.08 45.63 0.74
C TYR A 647 -6.66 45.05 0.89
N SER A 648 -6.48 44.30 1.98
CA SER A 648 -5.33 43.41 2.20
C SER A 648 -5.85 42.04 2.65
N THR A 649 -5.10 40.98 2.35
CA THR A 649 -5.50 39.61 2.71
C THR A 649 -4.40 38.98 3.53
N ASP A 650 -4.79 38.47 4.71
CA ASP A 650 -3.94 37.66 5.58
C ASP A 650 -4.41 36.22 5.53
N TYR A 651 -3.54 35.31 5.10
CA TYR A 651 -3.83 33.87 5.15
C TYR A 651 -3.48 33.33 6.53
N MET A 652 -4.45 32.68 7.18
CA MET A 652 -4.28 32.08 8.51
C MET A 652 -3.69 30.68 8.34
N LYS A 653 -2.41 30.50 8.67
CA LYS A 653 -1.74 29.19 8.57
C LYS A 653 -2.02 28.29 9.76
N GLY A 654 -2.22 28.86 10.95
CA GLY A 654 -2.50 28.08 12.14
C GLY A 654 -3.03 28.94 13.31
N LEU A 655 -3.71 28.29 14.25
CA LEU A 655 -4.25 28.93 15.46
C LEU A 655 -3.16 29.61 16.31
N GLY A 656 -1.95 29.03 16.33
CA GLY A 656 -0.82 29.57 17.08
C GLY A 656 -0.23 30.88 16.55
N GLU A 657 -0.49 31.21 15.30
CA GLU A 657 0.06 32.40 14.60
C GLU A 657 -0.92 33.59 14.57
N SER A 658 -2.17 33.36 14.97
CA SER A 658 -3.24 34.38 14.98
C SER A 658 -3.12 35.32 16.17
N THR A 659 -3.58 36.58 16.02
CA THR A 659 -3.63 37.52 17.13
C THR A 659 -4.67 37.09 18.19
N SER A 660 -4.47 37.50 19.46
CA SER A 660 -5.41 37.16 20.52
C SER A 660 -6.80 37.74 20.26
N GLU A 661 -6.91 38.88 19.60
CA GLU A 661 -8.17 39.52 19.25
C GLU A 661 -8.94 38.71 18.22
N ARG A 662 -8.28 38.26 17.15
CA ARG A 662 -8.88 37.38 16.13
C ARG A 662 -9.29 36.03 16.71
N LEU A 663 -8.42 35.42 17.54
CA LEU A 663 -8.76 34.18 18.23
C LEU A 663 -9.96 34.35 19.15
N HIS A 664 -10.05 35.47 19.87
CA HIS A 664 -11.20 35.78 20.69
C HIS A 664 -12.47 35.90 19.85
N GLN A 665 -12.41 36.66 18.73
CA GLN A 665 -13.54 36.86 17.86
C GLN A 665 -14.09 35.53 17.32
N TYR A 666 -13.25 34.70 16.73
CA TYR A 666 -13.72 33.45 16.05
C TYR A 666 -13.98 32.30 16.99
N ALA A 667 -13.31 32.21 18.14
CA ALA A 667 -13.44 31.06 19.03
C ALA A 667 -14.27 31.32 20.29
N PHE A 668 -14.40 32.58 20.78
CA PHE A 668 -14.96 32.83 22.09
C PHE A 668 -15.99 33.97 22.19
N SER A 669 -16.07 34.87 21.22
CA SER A 669 -17.02 35.98 21.23
C SER A 669 -18.47 35.52 20.98
N SER A 670 -19.41 36.48 21.00
CA SER A 670 -20.79 36.24 20.57
C SER A 670 -20.92 35.88 19.09
N GLU A 671 -19.90 36.24 18.28
CA GLU A 671 -19.80 35.95 16.84
C GLU A 671 -18.94 34.71 16.56
N LYS A 672 -18.71 33.85 17.57
CA LYS A 672 -17.89 32.67 17.45
C LYS A 672 -18.38 31.73 16.35
N CYS A 673 -17.44 31.26 15.55
CA CYS A 673 -17.73 30.36 14.45
C CYS A 673 -17.69 28.90 14.90
N TRP A 674 -18.56 28.49 15.83
CA TRP A 674 -18.68 27.09 16.21
C TRP A 674 -19.72 26.40 15.36
N GLN A 675 -19.30 25.36 14.68
CA GLN A 675 -20.20 24.47 13.95
C GLN A 675 -20.50 23.25 14.82
N ARG A 676 -21.78 22.93 14.99
CA ARG A 676 -22.17 21.70 15.67
C ARG A 676 -21.85 20.51 14.76
N VAL A 677 -21.24 19.49 15.33
CA VAL A 677 -21.03 18.22 14.66
C VAL A 677 -22.29 17.39 14.81
N GLU A 678 -22.91 17.05 13.68
CA GLU A 678 -24.16 16.31 13.65
C GLU A 678 -23.99 15.01 12.85
N ARG A 679 -24.67 13.97 13.31
CA ARG A 679 -24.79 12.72 12.58
C ARG A 679 -26.09 12.76 11.80
N ARG A 680 -26.03 12.90 10.46
CA ARG A 680 -27.22 12.97 9.61
C ARG A 680 -27.91 11.61 9.51
N ASP A 681 -27.11 10.55 9.28
CA ASP A 681 -27.56 9.17 9.19
C ASP A 681 -26.48 8.27 9.81
N VAL A 682 -26.88 7.29 10.63
CA VAL A 682 -25.93 6.42 11.35
C VAL A 682 -25.21 5.48 10.37
N GLU A 683 -25.97 4.84 9.46
CA GLU A 683 -25.39 3.89 8.50
C GLU A 683 -24.46 4.59 7.51
N GLU A 684 -24.84 5.79 7.05
CA GLU A 684 -24.02 6.61 6.17
C GLU A 684 -22.77 7.12 6.88
N THR A 685 -22.88 7.58 8.13
CA THR A 685 -21.73 8.01 8.94
C THR A 685 -20.74 6.86 9.14
N GLU A 686 -21.21 5.67 9.51
CA GLU A 686 -20.38 4.48 9.65
C GLU A 686 -19.69 4.09 8.33
N ARG A 687 -20.42 4.17 7.23
CA ARG A 687 -19.90 3.89 5.89
C ARG A 687 -18.77 4.86 5.51
N VAL A 688 -18.98 6.17 5.70
CA VAL A 688 -18.01 7.21 5.38
C VAL A 688 -16.76 7.07 6.28
N LEU A 689 -16.93 6.84 7.56
CA LEU A 689 -15.83 6.63 8.50
C LEU A 689 -15.03 5.35 8.17
N ASP A 690 -15.70 4.25 7.74
CA ASP A 690 -15.02 3.04 7.27
C ASP A 690 -14.22 3.29 5.98
N VAL A 691 -14.73 4.12 5.07
CA VAL A 691 -13.99 4.53 3.87
C VAL A 691 -12.75 5.35 4.24
N ILE A 692 -12.89 6.36 5.10
CA ILE A 692 -11.79 7.28 5.43
C ILE A 692 -10.74 6.62 6.33
N PHE A 693 -11.16 5.89 7.36
CA PHE A 693 -10.29 5.38 8.44
C PHE A 693 -10.23 3.86 8.53
N GLY A 694 -11.06 3.14 7.79
CA GLY A 694 -11.08 1.69 7.76
C GLY A 694 -9.80 1.09 7.16
N GLY A 695 -9.70 -0.24 7.21
CA GLY A 695 -8.54 -0.99 6.72
C GLY A 695 -8.45 -1.08 5.18
N ASP A 696 -9.54 -0.81 4.47
CA ASP A 696 -9.63 -0.97 3.02
C ASP A 696 -9.20 0.30 2.29
N THR A 697 -7.95 0.29 1.76
CA THR A 697 -7.40 1.41 1.00
C THR A 697 -8.05 1.59 -0.36
N GLU A 698 -8.66 0.54 -0.93
CA GLU A 698 -9.31 0.63 -2.24
C GLU A 698 -10.62 1.39 -2.17
N LYS A 699 -11.45 1.12 -1.17
CA LYS A 699 -12.66 1.94 -0.94
C LYS A 699 -12.32 3.43 -0.87
N ARG A 700 -11.20 3.77 -0.23
CA ARG A 700 -10.74 5.16 -0.11
C ARG A 700 -10.29 5.73 -1.44
N LYS A 701 -9.56 4.97 -2.27
CA LYS A 701 -9.17 5.40 -3.61
C LYS A 701 -10.39 5.60 -4.52
N GLU A 702 -11.32 4.64 -4.51
CA GLU A 702 -12.57 4.72 -5.27
C GLU A 702 -13.35 5.98 -4.90
N TRP A 703 -13.44 6.27 -3.60
CA TRP A 703 -14.11 7.47 -3.11
C TRP A 703 -13.40 8.77 -3.54
N ILE A 704 -12.07 8.86 -3.39
CA ILE A 704 -11.27 10.02 -3.81
C ILE A 704 -11.37 10.23 -5.34
N MET A 705 -11.41 9.16 -6.13
CA MET A 705 -11.51 9.23 -7.59
C MET A 705 -12.93 9.50 -8.09
N GLY A 706 -13.91 9.67 -7.20
CA GLY A 706 -15.31 9.90 -7.57
C GLY A 706 -15.99 8.68 -8.20
N LEU A 707 -15.42 7.48 -7.99
CA LEU A 707 -15.96 6.22 -8.52
C LEU A 707 -17.12 5.68 -7.67
N ASP A 708 -17.26 6.16 -6.44
CA ASP A 708 -18.38 5.88 -5.56
C ASP A 708 -19.35 7.07 -5.61
N ALA A 709 -20.20 7.09 -6.64
CA ALA A 709 -21.14 8.18 -6.93
C ALA A 709 -22.32 8.31 -5.92
N GLY A 710 -22.15 7.78 -4.71
CA GLY A 710 -23.19 7.75 -3.68
C GLY A 710 -22.96 8.71 -2.51
N VAL A 711 -21.87 9.46 -2.46
CA VAL A 711 -21.64 10.47 -1.41
C VAL A 711 -21.60 11.85 -2.05
N GLU A 712 -22.72 12.58 -1.99
CA GLU A 712 -22.71 14.02 -2.21
C GLU A 712 -21.97 14.66 -1.02
N VAL A 713 -20.75 15.12 -1.23
CA VAL A 713 -20.10 16.05 -0.33
C VAL A 713 -20.75 17.40 -0.59
N SER A 714 -21.77 17.74 0.19
CA SER A 714 -22.27 19.12 0.21
C SER A 714 -21.18 19.99 0.87
N ASP A 715 -20.74 21.01 0.13
CA ASP A 715 -19.82 22.08 0.56
C ASP A 715 -20.17 22.70 1.93
#